data_189030384b7945f7e6a4f234565596d6
#
_entry.id   189030384b7945f7e6a4f234565596d6
#
_cell.length_a   1.000
_cell.length_b   1.000
_cell.length_c   1.000
_cell.angle_alpha   90.00
_cell.angle_beta   90.00
_cell.angle_gamma   90.00
#
_symmetry.space_group_name_H-M   'P 1'
#
loop_
_entity.id
_entity.type
_entity.pdbx_description
1 polymer ?
#
loop_
_entity_poly.entity_id
_entity_poly.type
_entity_poly.pdbx_seq_one_letter_code
_entity_poly.pdbx_strand_id
1 'polypeptide(L)'
;MKFYVRLVSLVLAASAGSVASPVLAGTLSPAAQPTPARTNTPRPAPAATPTPAQTAAQLSPRERRVKAYAKLMAGQRFFTNARGAGGITREDLRTAQAAFEQAAALDPTLSEARTALAEIAFFFLDDQALAEREATAAIRIDNNNFGAQRILSRIYSLKAGLDSDKTDRAAADRAIAALNEVLRLDSNDPEALALLGEFYVRTGRENEAIEAFRRWMGAPVTVDTNFYKVITQGRELSPDAAAARLAEALLKAGRTAESVDAIRRALAINPENSSYLALLGEAIDAGGDSDVAINELQRMIVANPTNLAAISLLAHAQARSGKVDAAVATLRAATQARPGDTRELQQQRRRLVDDLAGVLADALRYDEAIAAYEDQLKVRGFNTDRPLTADSDKEAARPLLERIVNLQRQSGRLNDALATAERMRRLLGANDPRADFYSVAVLREQGKRREALEAVRAARLKHPGVAEFLNLEAETLAELGQVEEGATLLRARLTGKAEDDFPAYLSIANLYLQAGRGKEAVAAARKLLELAPPDQPQYVAQALIMLASAQERAGDTKGAEESLRRILSKTPNDATALNNLGYFLTERGDRLPEALDMIKRAVKAEPTNANYLDSLGWVYFKLGQLDEAERYLNDAARRNTRSSTVQEHLGDLHQKRGQLDEARAAWRKALGLTTDASDITRLKAKINGETGK
;
A
#
# COMPACT_ATOMS: atom_id res chain seq x y z
N MET A 1 -19.46 -16.65 -9.61
CA MET A 1 -20.16 -17.38 -10.71
C MET A 1 -19.53 -17.20 -12.09
N LYS A 2 -19.24 -15.99 -12.56
CA LYS A 2 -18.57 -15.80 -13.88
C LYS A 2 -17.08 -16.14 -13.94
N PHE A 3 -16.40 -16.29 -12.82
CA PHE A 3 -14.96 -16.58 -12.73
C PHE A 3 -14.60 -18.06 -12.92
N TYR A 4 -15.45 -18.98 -12.45
CA TYR A 4 -15.22 -20.41 -12.59
C TYR A 4 -15.34 -20.95 -14.04
N VAL A 5 -16.23 -20.35 -14.82
CA VAL A 5 -16.37 -20.69 -16.25
C VAL A 5 -15.11 -20.31 -17.05
N ARG A 6 -14.38 -19.28 -16.63
CA ARG A 6 -13.11 -18.91 -17.27
C ARG A 6 -11.94 -19.82 -16.89
N LEU A 7 -11.97 -20.47 -15.71
CA LEU A 7 -10.90 -21.38 -15.29
C LEU A 7 -10.89 -22.68 -16.09
N VAL A 8 -12.07 -23.20 -16.42
CA VAL A 8 -12.20 -24.38 -17.30
C VAL A 8 -11.81 -24.04 -18.74
N SER A 9 -12.06 -22.79 -19.19
CA SER A 9 -11.69 -22.33 -20.51
C SER A 9 -10.19 -22.02 -20.67
N LEU A 10 -9.49 -21.63 -19.60
CA LEU A 10 -8.05 -21.34 -19.67
C LEU A 10 -7.16 -22.60 -19.71
N VAL A 11 -7.64 -23.71 -19.16
CA VAL A 11 -6.97 -25.02 -19.27
C VAL A 11 -7.16 -25.65 -20.67
N LEU A 12 -8.20 -25.22 -21.40
CA LEU A 12 -8.51 -25.69 -22.76
C LEU A 12 -7.93 -24.82 -23.88
N ALA A 13 -7.47 -23.61 -23.60
CA ALA A 13 -6.97 -22.65 -24.61
C ALA A 13 -5.47 -22.75 -24.92
N ALA A 14 -4.71 -23.61 -24.22
CA ALA A 14 -3.27 -23.75 -24.43
C ALA A 14 -2.87 -24.81 -25.50
N SER A 15 -3.82 -25.40 -26.22
CA SER A 15 -3.49 -26.44 -27.22
C SER A 15 -4.39 -26.46 -28.48
N ALA A 16 -4.62 -25.31 -29.11
CA ALA A 16 -5.19 -25.33 -30.48
C ALA A 16 -4.65 -24.16 -31.31
N GLY A 17 -3.60 -24.45 -32.04
CA GLY A 17 -3.13 -23.63 -33.17
C GLY A 17 -3.94 -23.96 -34.42
N SER A 18 -4.42 -22.90 -35.04
CA SER A 18 -4.84 -22.66 -36.43
C SER A 18 -5.20 -23.83 -37.38
N VAL A 19 -6.35 -23.76 -38.04
CA VAL A 19 -6.46 -23.61 -39.52
C VAL A 19 -7.93 -23.27 -39.90
N ALA A 20 -8.05 -22.51 -40.97
CA ALA A 20 -9.16 -21.73 -41.50
C ALA A 20 -10.36 -22.49 -42.12
N SER A 21 -11.46 -21.73 -42.22
CA SER A 21 -12.75 -21.93 -42.96
C SER A 21 -12.58 -22.28 -44.46
N PRO A 22 -13.65 -22.63 -45.25
CA PRO A 22 -14.90 -21.89 -45.37
C PRO A 22 -16.21 -22.66 -45.73
N VAL A 23 -17.36 -22.00 -45.45
CA VAL A 23 -18.60 -21.80 -46.23
C VAL A 23 -19.13 -22.92 -47.15
N LEU A 24 -20.39 -23.33 -46.98
CA LEU A 24 -21.49 -23.09 -47.95
C LEU A 24 -22.85 -23.63 -47.49
N ALA A 25 -23.84 -22.94 -47.97
CA ALA A 25 -25.29 -23.03 -47.70
C ALA A 25 -26.00 -24.14 -48.47
N GLY A 26 -27.21 -24.47 -48.05
CA GLY A 26 -28.20 -24.91 -49.04
C GLY A 26 -29.22 -25.95 -48.59
N THR A 27 -30.42 -25.50 -48.26
CA THR A 27 -31.77 -25.80 -48.81
C THR A 27 -32.50 -27.08 -48.45
N LEU A 28 -33.65 -26.86 -47.79
CA LEU A 28 -35.02 -27.32 -48.04
C LEU A 28 -35.39 -28.80 -48.19
N SER A 29 -36.38 -29.11 -47.38
CA SER A 29 -37.39 -30.15 -47.33
C SER A 29 -37.91 -30.71 -48.70
N PRO A 30 -38.53 -31.91 -48.76
CA PRO A 30 -39.94 -31.96 -48.47
C PRO A 30 -40.51 -33.22 -47.76
N ALA A 31 -41.75 -33.08 -47.37
CA ALA A 31 -42.63 -34.01 -46.69
C ALA A 31 -42.96 -35.28 -47.51
N ALA A 32 -43.21 -36.41 -46.86
CA ALA A 32 -43.88 -37.56 -47.41
C ALA A 32 -44.97 -38.13 -46.44
N GLN A 33 -46.07 -38.45 -47.00
CA GLN A 33 -47.36 -38.84 -46.43
C GLN A 33 -47.38 -40.27 -45.85
N PRO A 34 -48.46 -40.63 -45.13
CA PRO A 34 -48.54 -41.84 -44.33
C PRO A 34 -49.08 -43.06 -45.12
N THR A 35 -48.64 -44.27 -44.72
CA THR A 35 -49.22 -45.53 -45.16
C THR A 35 -49.60 -46.40 -43.93
N PRO A 36 -50.51 -47.37 -44.10
CA PRO A 36 -51.54 -47.68 -43.13
C PRO A 36 -51.18 -48.72 -42.08
N ALA A 37 -52.03 -48.73 -41.04
CA ALA A 37 -51.99 -49.58 -39.88
C ALA A 37 -51.97 -51.09 -40.17
N ARG A 38 -51.01 -51.80 -39.54
CA ARG A 38 -51.07 -53.23 -39.28
C ARG A 38 -51.41 -53.47 -37.82
N THR A 39 -52.45 -54.22 -37.59
CA THR A 39 -52.87 -54.75 -36.30
C THR A 39 -51.79 -55.59 -35.65
N ASN A 40 -51.31 -55.20 -34.50
CA ASN A 40 -50.41 -55.98 -33.69
C ASN A 40 -51.14 -56.63 -32.52
N THR A 41 -51.08 -57.92 -32.49
CA THR A 41 -51.30 -58.73 -31.28
C THR A 41 -50.27 -58.36 -30.19
N PRO A 42 -50.65 -58.27 -28.92
CA PRO A 42 -49.73 -57.88 -27.84
C PRO A 42 -48.69 -58.96 -27.62
N ARG A 43 -47.41 -58.55 -27.85
CA ARG A 43 -46.24 -59.32 -27.42
C ARG A 43 -46.11 -59.11 -25.90
N PRO A 44 -45.82 -60.17 -25.09
CA PRO A 44 -45.58 -59.97 -23.65
C PRO A 44 -44.44 -59.01 -23.42
N ALA A 45 -44.67 -58.08 -22.49
CA ALA A 45 -43.68 -57.08 -22.11
C ALA A 45 -42.37 -57.80 -21.64
N PRO A 46 -41.21 -57.33 -22.09
CA PRO A 46 -39.95 -57.81 -21.55
C PRO A 46 -39.93 -57.54 -20.05
N ALA A 47 -39.55 -58.54 -19.25
CA ALA A 47 -39.39 -58.40 -17.81
C ALA A 47 -38.50 -57.16 -17.53
N ALA A 48 -39.01 -56.21 -16.70
CA ALA A 48 -38.29 -55.02 -16.31
C ALA A 48 -36.89 -55.42 -15.80
N THR A 49 -35.85 -54.85 -16.39
CA THR A 49 -34.48 -55.01 -15.89
C THR A 49 -34.48 -54.55 -14.44
N PRO A 50 -34.06 -55.39 -13.48
CA PRO A 50 -34.07 -55.02 -12.06
C PRO A 50 -33.21 -53.77 -11.86
N THR A 51 -33.70 -52.86 -11.05
CA THR A 51 -32.94 -51.65 -10.68
C THR A 51 -31.65 -52.10 -9.93
N PRO A 52 -30.58 -51.28 -9.97
CA PRO A 52 -29.30 -51.61 -9.28
C PRO A 52 -29.49 -51.97 -7.79
N ALA A 53 -30.49 -51.42 -7.11
CA ALA A 53 -30.85 -51.76 -5.73
C ALA A 53 -31.49 -53.14 -5.60
N GLN A 54 -32.31 -53.60 -6.56
CA GLN A 54 -32.93 -54.91 -6.58
C GLN A 54 -31.90 -56.04 -6.86
N THR A 55 -30.90 -55.76 -7.71
CA THR A 55 -29.78 -56.67 -7.97
C THR A 55 -28.84 -56.78 -6.76
N ALA A 56 -28.66 -55.68 -6.01
CA ALA A 56 -27.84 -55.67 -4.79
C ALA A 56 -28.43 -56.48 -3.64
N ALA A 57 -29.76 -56.58 -3.52
CA ALA A 57 -30.43 -57.37 -2.47
C ALA A 57 -30.23 -58.86 -2.62
N GLN A 58 -29.86 -59.34 -3.80
CA GLN A 58 -29.60 -60.77 -4.08
C GLN A 58 -28.14 -61.21 -3.83
N LEU A 59 -27.23 -60.29 -3.57
CA LEU A 59 -25.79 -60.54 -3.38
C LEU A 59 -25.45 -60.68 -1.89
N SER A 60 -24.53 -61.58 -1.57
CA SER A 60 -23.93 -61.63 -0.25
C SER A 60 -23.18 -60.31 0.10
N PRO A 61 -23.00 -59.96 1.37
CA PRO A 61 -22.27 -58.74 1.75
C PRO A 61 -20.86 -58.65 1.13
N ARG A 62 -20.18 -59.80 1.03
CA ARG A 62 -18.84 -59.90 0.41
C ARG A 62 -18.88 -59.61 -1.09
N GLU A 63 -19.86 -60.17 -1.82
CA GLU A 63 -20.01 -59.95 -3.25
C GLU A 63 -20.40 -58.51 -3.56
N ARG A 64 -21.28 -57.91 -2.74
CA ARG A 64 -21.60 -56.49 -2.86
C ARG A 64 -20.37 -55.61 -2.76
N ARG A 65 -19.54 -55.87 -1.74
CA ARG A 65 -18.32 -55.08 -1.53
C ARG A 65 -17.32 -55.26 -2.67
N VAL A 66 -17.10 -56.47 -3.16
CA VAL A 66 -16.22 -56.73 -4.33
C VAL A 66 -16.73 -56.01 -5.57
N LYS A 67 -18.05 -56.02 -5.84
CA LYS A 67 -18.64 -55.28 -6.97
C LYS A 67 -18.57 -53.78 -6.77
N ALA A 68 -18.72 -53.27 -5.56
CA ALA A 68 -18.58 -51.85 -5.25
C ALA A 68 -17.15 -51.35 -5.53
N TYR A 69 -16.13 -52.08 -5.08
CA TYR A 69 -14.75 -51.78 -5.40
C TYR A 69 -14.43 -51.84 -6.89
N ALA A 70 -14.99 -52.84 -7.60
CA ALA A 70 -14.83 -52.95 -9.04
C ALA A 70 -15.42 -51.69 -9.78
N LYS A 71 -16.57 -51.21 -9.29
CA LYS A 71 -17.17 -49.97 -9.83
C LYS A 71 -16.36 -48.71 -9.46
N LEU A 72 -15.85 -48.65 -8.22
CA LEU A 72 -14.95 -47.56 -7.81
C LEU A 72 -13.72 -47.50 -8.70
N MET A 73 -13.04 -48.64 -8.90
CA MET A 73 -11.85 -48.73 -9.79
C MET A 73 -12.16 -48.39 -11.24
N ALA A 74 -13.35 -48.79 -11.75
CA ALA A 74 -13.80 -48.42 -13.08
C ALA A 74 -13.95 -46.88 -13.20
N GLY A 75 -14.58 -46.23 -12.23
CA GLY A 75 -14.70 -44.77 -12.16
C GLY A 75 -13.34 -44.10 -12.11
N GLN A 76 -12.44 -44.57 -11.25
CA GLN A 76 -11.08 -44.00 -11.13
C GLN A 76 -10.26 -44.14 -12.43
N ARG A 77 -10.43 -45.27 -13.16
CA ARG A 77 -9.76 -45.48 -14.46
C ARG A 77 -10.16 -44.39 -15.49
N PHE A 78 -11.43 -44.05 -15.54
CA PHE A 78 -11.89 -42.95 -16.41
C PHE A 78 -11.27 -41.61 -16.01
N PHE A 79 -11.14 -41.36 -14.72
CA PHE A 79 -10.53 -40.15 -14.19
C PHE A 79 -9.02 -40.04 -14.47
N THR A 80 -8.27 -41.14 -14.36
CA THR A 80 -6.81 -41.17 -14.60
C THR A 80 -6.47 -41.17 -16.07
N ASN A 81 -7.22 -41.86 -16.91
CA ASN A 81 -6.98 -41.86 -18.36
C ASN A 81 -7.27 -40.48 -18.99
N ALA A 82 -8.24 -39.76 -18.47
CA ALA A 82 -8.60 -38.42 -18.95
C ALA A 82 -7.58 -37.32 -18.56
N ARG A 83 -6.74 -37.52 -17.54
CA ARG A 83 -5.61 -36.63 -17.21
C ARG A 83 -4.44 -36.76 -18.19
N GLY A 84 -4.42 -37.77 -19.06
CA GLY A 84 -3.22 -38.13 -19.84
C GLY A 84 -3.02 -37.37 -21.14
N ALA A 85 -3.95 -37.21 -22.02
CA ALA A 85 -3.62 -36.70 -23.37
C ALA A 85 -4.70 -35.86 -24.09
N GLY A 86 -5.86 -35.63 -23.51
CA GLY A 86 -6.94 -34.95 -24.25
C GLY A 86 -7.93 -34.16 -23.38
N GLY A 87 -7.73 -34.10 -22.07
CA GLY A 87 -8.72 -33.52 -21.15
C GLY A 87 -9.90 -34.46 -20.91
N ILE A 88 -10.64 -34.25 -19.80
CA ILE A 88 -11.83 -35.03 -19.43
C ILE A 88 -13.01 -34.60 -20.31
N THR A 89 -13.59 -35.54 -21.09
CA THR A 89 -14.79 -35.25 -21.84
C THR A 89 -16.03 -35.29 -20.90
N ARG A 90 -17.13 -34.64 -21.32
CA ARG A 90 -18.39 -34.70 -20.58
C ARG A 90 -18.93 -36.14 -20.47
N GLU A 91 -18.65 -37.02 -21.45
CA GLU A 91 -19.05 -38.41 -21.46
C GLU A 91 -18.23 -39.23 -20.47
N ASP A 92 -16.91 -39.04 -20.42
CA ASP A 92 -16.03 -39.66 -19.42
C ASP A 92 -16.47 -39.30 -18.00
N LEU A 93 -16.77 -38.01 -17.78
CA LEU A 93 -17.24 -37.52 -16.50
C LEU A 93 -18.56 -38.16 -16.05
N ARG A 94 -19.53 -38.27 -16.95
CA ARG A 94 -20.82 -38.95 -16.67
C ARG A 94 -20.62 -40.44 -16.40
N THR A 95 -19.74 -41.09 -17.13
CA THR A 95 -19.42 -42.49 -16.97
C THR A 95 -18.75 -42.77 -15.62
N ALA A 96 -17.80 -41.92 -15.22
CA ALA A 96 -17.14 -41.98 -13.93
C ALA A 96 -18.16 -41.73 -12.79
N GLN A 97 -18.98 -40.70 -12.90
CA GLN A 97 -20.03 -40.36 -11.93
C GLN A 97 -20.99 -41.55 -11.72
N ALA A 98 -21.50 -42.10 -12.82
CA ALA A 98 -22.42 -43.26 -12.74
C ALA A 98 -21.76 -44.50 -12.11
N ALA A 99 -20.46 -44.69 -12.35
CA ALA A 99 -19.71 -45.77 -11.73
C ALA A 99 -19.55 -45.58 -10.20
N PHE A 100 -19.25 -44.32 -9.76
CA PHE A 100 -19.16 -44.01 -8.34
C PHE A 100 -20.52 -44.05 -7.63
N GLU A 101 -21.60 -43.63 -8.27
CA GLU A 101 -22.96 -43.75 -7.75
C GLU A 101 -23.34 -45.23 -7.55
N GLN A 102 -23.02 -46.08 -8.54
CA GLN A 102 -23.24 -47.52 -8.44
C GLN A 102 -22.37 -48.15 -7.32
N ALA A 103 -21.12 -47.68 -7.15
CA ALA A 103 -20.28 -48.18 -6.05
C ALA A 103 -20.88 -47.83 -4.68
N ALA A 104 -21.32 -46.59 -4.49
CA ALA A 104 -21.95 -46.10 -3.26
C ALA A 104 -23.30 -46.78 -2.98
N ALA A 105 -24.06 -47.16 -4.03
CA ALA A 105 -25.30 -47.89 -3.89
C ALA A 105 -25.09 -49.36 -3.52
N LEU A 106 -24.06 -50.02 -4.06
CA LEU A 106 -23.66 -51.37 -3.74
C LEU A 106 -23.10 -51.54 -2.33
N ASP A 107 -22.26 -50.60 -1.90
CA ASP A 107 -21.71 -50.58 -0.53
C ASP A 107 -21.81 -49.15 0.04
N PRO A 108 -22.87 -48.86 0.80
CA PRO A 108 -23.04 -47.52 1.43
C PRO A 108 -21.97 -47.18 2.45
N THR A 109 -21.12 -48.10 2.85
CA THR A 109 -20.00 -47.89 3.80
C THR A 109 -18.68 -47.57 3.09
N LEU A 110 -18.68 -47.46 1.73
CA LEU A 110 -17.52 -47.17 0.94
C LEU A 110 -17.38 -45.62 0.82
N SER A 111 -16.65 -45.02 1.76
CA SER A 111 -16.47 -43.58 1.84
C SER A 111 -15.77 -42.99 0.61
N GLU A 112 -14.85 -43.72 -0.02
CA GLU A 112 -14.08 -43.33 -1.19
C GLU A 112 -14.97 -43.05 -2.42
N ALA A 113 -16.07 -43.78 -2.58
CA ALA A 113 -17.01 -43.58 -3.66
C ALA A 113 -17.73 -42.22 -3.51
N ARG A 114 -18.09 -41.86 -2.28
CA ARG A 114 -18.69 -40.52 -2.00
C ARG A 114 -17.67 -39.38 -2.11
N THR A 115 -16.42 -39.60 -1.70
CA THR A 115 -15.34 -38.64 -1.91
C THR A 115 -15.15 -38.36 -3.39
N ALA A 116 -15.11 -39.39 -4.24
CA ALA A 116 -14.98 -39.23 -5.68
C ALA A 116 -16.18 -38.48 -6.30
N LEU A 117 -17.39 -38.67 -5.80
CA LEU A 117 -18.58 -37.89 -6.21
C LEU A 117 -18.46 -36.45 -5.79
N ALA A 118 -17.96 -36.17 -4.58
CA ALA A 118 -17.72 -34.83 -4.09
C ALA A 118 -16.63 -34.09 -4.93
N GLU A 119 -15.57 -34.81 -5.33
CA GLU A 119 -14.53 -34.28 -6.23
C GLU A 119 -15.09 -33.89 -7.59
N ILE A 120 -15.91 -34.76 -8.21
CA ILE A 120 -16.58 -34.46 -9.48
C ILE A 120 -17.45 -33.22 -9.35
N ALA A 121 -18.30 -33.18 -8.30
CA ALA A 121 -19.19 -32.06 -8.06
C ALA A 121 -18.43 -30.75 -7.88
N PHE A 122 -17.32 -30.74 -7.14
CA PHE A 122 -16.53 -29.56 -6.84
C PHE A 122 -15.70 -29.08 -8.04
N PHE A 123 -14.95 -29.98 -8.69
CA PHE A 123 -13.97 -29.57 -9.72
C PHE A 123 -14.56 -29.47 -11.13
N PHE A 124 -15.65 -30.17 -11.43
CA PHE A 124 -16.13 -30.31 -12.81
C PHE A 124 -17.57 -29.86 -13.03
N LEU A 125 -18.43 -29.95 -12.02
CA LEU A 125 -19.84 -29.57 -12.15
C LEU A 125 -20.14 -28.17 -11.59
N ASP A 126 -19.22 -27.59 -10.83
CA ASP A 126 -19.42 -26.35 -10.06
C ASP A 126 -20.65 -26.42 -9.12
N ASP A 127 -20.97 -27.64 -8.65
CA ASP A 127 -22.07 -27.88 -7.73
C ASP A 127 -21.56 -28.04 -6.30
N GLN A 128 -21.36 -26.90 -5.64
CA GLN A 128 -20.87 -26.85 -4.26
C GLN A 128 -21.83 -27.54 -3.27
N ALA A 129 -23.15 -27.50 -3.54
CA ALA A 129 -24.14 -28.10 -2.64
C ALA A 129 -24.06 -29.63 -2.71
N LEU A 130 -23.93 -30.19 -3.91
CA LEU A 130 -23.71 -31.63 -4.10
C LEU A 130 -22.37 -32.06 -3.51
N ALA A 131 -21.29 -31.29 -3.75
CA ALA A 131 -19.96 -31.58 -3.22
C ALA A 131 -19.94 -31.60 -1.69
N GLU A 132 -20.56 -30.62 -1.02
CA GLU A 132 -20.67 -30.60 0.45
C GLU A 132 -21.47 -31.75 1.00
N ARG A 133 -22.60 -32.12 0.35
CA ARG A 133 -23.44 -33.24 0.75
C ARG A 133 -22.67 -34.55 0.68
N GLU A 134 -22.01 -34.83 -0.45
CA GLU A 134 -21.29 -36.10 -0.65
C GLU A 134 -20.02 -36.19 0.23
N ALA A 135 -19.27 -35.09 0.38
CA ALA A 135 -18.12 -35.02 1.29
C ALA A 135 -18.56 -35.20 2.75
N THR A 136 -19.66 -34.55 3.18
CA THR A 136 -20.21 -34.74 4.51
C THR A 136 -20.65 -36.20 4.73
N ALA A 137 -21.24 -36.84 3.73
CA ALA A 137 -21.61 -38.26 3.81
C ALA A 137 -20.38 -39.18 3.90
N ALA A 138 -19.29 -38.85 3.19
CA ALA A 138 -18.03 -39.58 3.28
C ALA A 138 -17.41 -39.53 4.67
N ILE A 139 -17.34 -38.35 5.30
CA ILE A 139 -16.78 -38.22 6.67
C ILE A 139 -17.65 -38.86 7.77
N ARG A 140 -18.97 -38.93 7.56
CA ARG A 140 -19.85 -39.71 8.48
C ARG A 140 -19.55 -41.19 8.47
N ILE A 141 -19.08 -41.75 7.34
CA ILE A 141 -18.68 -43.14 7.19
C ILE A 141 -17.27 -43.33 7.74
N ASP A 142 -16.35 -42.46 7.34
CA ASP A 142 -14.96 -42.49 7.77
C ASP A 142 -14.47 -41.08 8.06
N ASN A 143 -14.34 -40.71 9.34
CA ASN A 143 -13.88 -39.42 9.79
C ASN A 143 -12.40 -39.12 9.41
N ASN A 144 -11.64 -40.14 9.06
CA ASN A 144 -10.26 -40.04 8.62
C ASN A 144 -10.12 -39.98 7.09
N ASN A 145 -11.23 -39.78 6.38
CA ASN A 145 -11.19 -39.58 4.92
C ASN A 145 -10.60 -38.21 4.54
N PHE A 146 -9.30 -38.22 4.27
CA PHE A 146 -8.53 -37.01 3.95
C PHE A 146 -9.11 -36.23 2.74
N GLY A 147 -9.47 -36.94 1.65
CA GLY A 147 -10.01 -36.28 0.45
C GLY A 147 -11.31 -35.53 0.72
N ALA A 148 -12.23 -36.18 1.50
CA ALA A 148 -13.49 -35.54 1.86
C ALA A 148 -13.29 -34.31 2.79
N GLN A 149 -12.39 -34.39 3.78
CA GLN A 149 -12.04 -33.27 4.65
C GLN A 149 -11.44 -32.12 3.85
N ARG A 150 -10.56 -32.42 2.89
CA ARG A 150 -9.94 -31.40 2.02
C ARG A 150 -10.97 -30.69 1.12
N ILE A 151 -11.93 -31.42 0.56
CA ILE A 151 -13.01 -30.79 -0.23
C ILE A 151 -13.87 -29.87 0.63
N LEU A 152 -14.25 -30.31 1.84
CA LEU A 152 -15.02 -29.46 2.76
C LEU A 152 -14.25 -28.21 3.17
N SER A 153 -12.96 -28.32 3.45
CA SER A 153 -12.13 -27.14 3.77
C SER A 153 -12.10 -26.14 2.62
N ARG A 154 -11.99 -26.60 1.38
CA ARG A 154 -12.03 -25.77 0.18
C ARG A 154 -13.40 -25.09 -0.01
N ILE A 155 -14.50 -25.84 0.16
CA ILE A 155 -15.87 -25.29 0.05
C ILE A 155 -16.10 -24.21 1.11
N TYR A 156 -15.72 -24.47 2.36
CA TYR A 156 -15.90 -23.48 3.43
C TYR A 156 -14.97 -22.26 3.26
N SER A 157 -13.80 -22.45 2.68
CA SER A 157 -12.90 -21.33 2.32
C SER A 157 -13.50 -20.41 1.26
N LEU A 158 -14.18 -20.97 0.24
CA LEU A 158 -14.92 -20.18 -0.75
C LEU A 158 -16.11 -19.45 -0.11
N LYS A 159 -16.89 -20.14 0.71
CA LYS A 159 -18.06 -19.56 1.40
C LYS A 159 -17.66 -18.45 2.37
N ALA A 160 -16.47 -18.51 2.94
CA ALA A 160 -15.94 -17.48 3.83
C ALA A 160 -15.49 -16.20 3.09
N GLY A 161 -15.42 -16.23 1.77
CA GLY A 161 -15.09 -15.07 0.94
C GLY A 161 -13.62 -14.70 1.01
N LEU A 162 -12.71 -15.67 1.05
CA LEU A 162 -11.27 -15.40 1.02
C LEU A 162 -10.84 -14.74 -0.32
N ASP A 163 -11.63 -14.90 -1.36
CA ASP A 163 -11.50 -14.28 -2.68
C ASP A 163 -12.11 -12.87 -2.77
N SER A 164 -12.69 -12.36 -1.69
CA SER A 164 -13.37 -11.06 -1.62
C SER A 164 -12.84 -10.17 -0.50
N ASP A 165 -13.17 -8.88 -0.56
CA ASP A 165 -12.79 -7.91 0.48
C ASP A 165 -13.59 -8.06 1.78
N LYS A 166 -14.70 -8.81 1.75
CA LYS A 166 -15.58 -9.02 2.90
C LYS A 166 -15.54 -10.49 3.33
N THR A 167 -14.98 -10.74 4.50
CA THR A 167 -14.96 -12.07 5.10
C THR A 167 -16.18 -12.29 6.00
N ASP A 168 -16.96 -13.32 5.73
CA ASP A 168 -17.99 -13.82 6.68
C ASP A 168 -17.29 -14.54 7.82
N ARG A 169 -17.36 -13.95 9.02
CA ARG A 169 -16.66 -14.48 10.19
C ARG A 169 -17.14 -15.88 10.62
N ALA A 170 -18.44 -16.14 10.53
CA ALA A 170 -18.99 -17.47 10.90
C ALA A 170 -18.59 -18.53 9.86
N ALA A 171 -18.50 -18.18 8.59
CA ALA A 171 -18.00 -19.06 7.55
C ALA A 171 -16.48 -19.27 7.66
N ALA A 172 -15.72 -18.23 8.06
CA ALA A 172 -14.28 -18.35 8.32
C ALA A 172 -13.99 -19.31 9.48
N ASP A 173 -14.76 -19.26 10.57
CA ASP A 173 -14.59 -20.20 11.70
C ASP A 173 -14.85 -21.65 11.26
N ARG A 174 -15.83 -21.89 10.37
CA ARG A 174 -16.07 -23.22 9.79
C ARG A 174 -14.94 -23.67 8.88
N ALA A 175 -14.38 -22.76 8.07
CA ALA A 175 -13.21 -23.05 7.25
C ALA A 175 -12.00 -23.42 8.10
N ILE A 176 -11.72 -22.64 9.15
CA ILE A 176 -10.65 -22.92 10.12
C ILE A 176 -10.83 -24.30 10.77
N ALA A 177 -12.05 -24.65 11.20
CA ALA A 177 -12.33 -25.96 11.77
C ALA A 177 -12.04 -27.11 10.78
N ALA A 178 -12.51 -26.98 9.53
CA ALA A 178 -12.27 -27.98 8.49
C ALA A 178 -10.78 -28.09 8.10
N LEU A 179 -10.05 -26.98 8.03
CA LEU A 179 -8.62 -26.98 7.76
C LEU A 179 -7.82 -27.64 8.90
N ASN A 180 -8.24 -27.46 10.15
CA ASN A 180 -7.63 -28.16 11.28
C ASN A 180 -7.87 -29.67 11.23
N GLU A 181 -9.02 -30.13 10.71
CA GLU A 181 -9.25 -31.57 10.46
C GLU A 181 -8.33 -32.11 9.36
N VAL A 182 -8.07 -31.33 8.30
CA VAL A 182 -7.04 -31.69 7.29
C VAL A 182 -5.68 -31.84 7.97
N LEU A 183 -5.27 -30.88 8.82
CA LEU A 183 -3.99 -30.92 9.53
C LEU A 183 -3.91 -31.97 10.61
N ARG A 184 -5.04 -32.47 11.15
CA ARG A 184 -5.07 -33.62 12.04
C ARG A 184 -4.66 -34.90 11.30
N LEU A 185 -4.99 -34.99 10.02
CA LEU A 185 -4.70 -36.18 9.18
C LEU A 185 -3.32 -36.03 8.49
N ASP A 186 -2.96 -34.86 8.04
CA ASP A 186 -1.65 -34.51 7.50
C ASP A 186 -1.18 -33.19 8.12
N SER A 187 -0.36 -33.27 9.15
CA SER A 187 0.11 -32.13 9.92
C SER A 187 0.95 -31.13 9.11
N ASN A 188 1.42 -31.52 7.93
CA ASN A 188 2.29 -30.72 7.08
C ASN A 188 1.66 -30.38 5.72
N ASP A 189 0.32 -30.52 5.57
CA ASP A 189 -0.36 -30.12 4.34
C ASP A 189 -0.17 -28.61 4.08
N PRO A 190 0.56 -28.23 3.03
CA PRO A 190 0.93 -26.83 2.79
C PRO A 190 -0.27 -25.97 2.42
N GLU A 191 -1.30 -26.51 1.75
CA GLU A 191 -2.50 -25.77 1.39
C GLU A 191 -3.31 -25.41 2.65
N ALA A 192 -3.50 -26.38 3.55
CA ALA A 192 -4.23 -26.16 4.79
C ALA A 192 -3.50 -25.14 5.69
N LEU A 193 -2.17 -25.24 5.81
CA LEU A 193 -1.36 -24.29 6.58
C LEU A 193 -1.43 -22.88 6.00
N ALA A 194 -1.31 -22.75 4.68
CA ALA A 194 -1.39 -21.46 4.00
C ALA A 194 -2.77 -20.82 4.17
N LEU A 195 -3.85 -21.58 3.93
CA LEU A 195 -5.22 -21.09 4.09
C LEU A 195 -5.55 -20.71 5.53
N LEU A 196 -5.09 -21.50 6.52
CA LEU A 196 -5.23 -21.14 7.93
C LEU A 196 -4.56 -19.81 8.25
N GLY A 197 -3.33 -19.60 7.77
CA GLY A 197 -2.63 -18.33 7.93
C GLY A 197 -3.42 -17.15 7.37
N GLU A 198 -3.99 -17.29 6.15
CA GLU A 198 -4.83 -16.28 5.54
C GLU A 198 -6.09 -15.96 6.37
N PHE A 199 -6.78 -16.99 6.87
CA PHE A 199 -7.95 -16.77 7.73
C PHE A 199 -7.59 -16.14 9.07
N TYR A 200 -6.48 -16.52 9.68
CA TYR A 200 -6.02 -15.91 10.93
C TYR A 200 -5.66 -14.43 10.74
N VAL A 201 -4.99 -14.05 9.63
CA VAL A 201 -4.75 -12.64 9.29
C VAL A 201 -6.04 -11.86 9.16
N ARG A 202 -7.05 -12.41 8.45
CA ARG A 202 -8.34 -11.74 8.23
C ARG A 202 -9.21 -11.63 9.49
N THR A 203 -9.06 -12.57 10.41
CA THR A 203 -9.80 -12.58 11.67
C THR A 203 -9.08 -11.87 12.83
N GLY A 204 -7.87 -11.30 12.57
CA GLY A 204 -7.08 -10.57 13.56
C GLY A 204 -6.35 -11.48 14.57
N ARG A 205 -6.15 -12.73 14.23
CA ARG A 205 -5.45 -13.75 15.07
C ARG A 205 -3.98 -13.82 14.65
N GLU A 206 -3.21 -12.77 14.97
CA GLU A 206 -1.88 -12.55 14.41
C GLU A 206 -0.86 -13.62 14.82
N ASN A 207 -0.87 -14.07 16.08
CA ASN A 207 0.08 -15.09 16.55
C ASN A 207 -0.18 -16.44 15.90
N GLU A 208 -1.44 -16.82 15.72
CA GLU A 208 -1.81 -18.05 15.02
C GLU A 208 -1.48 -18.00 13.54
N ALA A 209 -1.61 -16.82 12.91
CA ALA A 209 -1.19 -16.62 11.52
C ALA A 209 0.32 -16.82 11.36
N ILE A 210 1.12 -16.22 12.25
CA ILE A 210 2.58 -16.37 12.26
C ILE A 210 2.97 -17.84 12.40
N GLU A 211 2.33 -18.57 13.30
CA GLU A 211 2.64 -19.99 13.51
C GLU A 211 2.24 -20.86 12.29
N ALA A 212 1.09 -20.59 11.70
CA ALA A 212 0.63 -21.29 10.50
C ALA A 212 1.59 -21.06 9.30
N PHE A 213 2.00 -19.81 9.06
CA PHE A 213 2.94 -19.49 7.99
C PHE A 213 4.35 -20.04 8.26
N ARG A 214 4.81 -20.06 9.51
CA ARG A 214 6.08 -20.67 9.90
C ARG A 214 6.10 -22.17 9.62
N ARG A 215 5.03 -22.87 9.92
CA ARG A 215 4.87 -24.28 9.60
C ARG A 215 4.79 -24.51 8.09
N TRP A 216 4.03 -23.66 7.37
CA TRP A 216 3.98 -23.74 5.91
C TRP A 216 5.35 -23.57 5.26
N MET A 217 6.18 -22.64 5.72
CA MET A 217 7.54 -22.45 5.21
C MET A 217 8.43 -23.71 5.36
N GLY A 218 8.16 -24.55 6.36
CA GLY A 218 8.82 -25.84 6.57
C GLY A 218 8.12 -27.04 5.93
N ALA A 219 6.97 -26.86 5.29
CA ALA A 219 6.19 -27.94 4.70
C ALA A 219 6.77 -28.38 3.34
N PRO A 220 6.50 -29.63 2.90
CA PRO A 220 6.95 -30.10 1.60
C PRO A 220 6.30 -29.34 0.47
N VAL A 221 7.03 -29.17 -0.64
CA VAL A 221 6.48 -28.56 -1.86
C VAL A 221 5.43 -29.50 -2.47
N THR A 222 4.24 -29.00 -2.75
CA THR A 222 3.17 -29.75 -3.42
C THR A 222 3.07 -29.41 -4.89
N VAL A 223 2.60 -30.36 -5.69
CA VAL A 223 2.34 -30.17 -7.14
C VAL A 223 0.97 -29.51 -7.39
N ASP A 224 -0.01 -29.72 -6.49
CA ASP A 224 -1.37 -29.14 -6.60
C ASP A 224 -1.42 -27.79 -5.89
N THR A 225 -1.13 -26.73 -6.63
CA THR A 225 -1.13 -25.35 -6.11
C THR A 225 -2.33 -24.52 -6.59
N ASN A 226 -3.17 -25.05 -7.48
CA ASN A 226 -4.17 -24.29 -8.21
C ASN A 226 -5.25 -23.69 -7.32
N PHE A 227 -5.75 -24.43 -6.34
CA PHE A 227 -6.83 -23.94 -5.49
C PHE A 227 -6.41 -22.71 -4.68
N TYR A 228 -5.25 -22.78 -4.01
CA TYR A 228 -4.71 -21.67 -3.23
C TYR A 228 -4.48 -20.44 -4.12
N LYS A 229 -3.87 -20.63 -5.29
CA LYS A 229 -3.62 -19.54 -6.25
C LYS A 229 -4.89 -18.84 -6.69
N VAL A 230 -5.95 -19.61 -6.94
CA VAL A 230 -7.25 -19.05 -7.36
C VAL A 230 -7.93 -18.27 -6.23
N ILE A 231 -8.05 -18.87 -5.05
CA ILE A 231 -8.77 -18.26 -3.92
C ILE A 231 -8.04 -17.05 -3.35
N THR A 232 -6.71 -16.97 -3.53
CA THR A 232 -5.88 -15.84 -3.11
C THR A 232 -5.56 -14.85 -4.23
N GLN A 233 -6.23 -14.98 -5.39
CA GLN A 233 -6.07 -14.08 -6.53
C GLN A 233 -4.63 -14.00 -7.07
N GLY A 234 -3.96 -15.15 -7.16
CA GLY A 234 -2.67 -15.28 -7.83
C GLY A 234 -1.47 -15.56 -6.93
N ARG A 235 -1.65 -15.71 -5.62
CA ARG A 235 -0.53 -16.08 -4.72
C ARG A 235 -0.10 -17.52 -4.98
N GLU A 236 1.21 -17.72 -5.02
CA GLU A 236 1.79 -19.06 -5.21
C GLU A 236 1.84 -19.83 -3.88
N LEU A 237 1.69 -21.17 -3.97
CA LEU A 237 1.87 -22.06 -2.84
C LEU A 237 3.33 -22.58 -2.85
N SER A 238 4.26 -21.71 -2.52
CA SER A 238 5.71 -21.97 -2.60
C SER A 238 6.43 -21.56 -1.31
N PRO A 239 7.64 -22.08 -1.04
CA PRO A 239 8.38 -21.74 0.17
C PRO A 239 8.77 -20.26 0.30
N ASP A 240 9.07 -19.59 -0.81
CA ASP A 240 9.35 -18.16 -0.84
C ASP A 240 8.09 -17.34 -0.54
N ALA A 241 6.94 -17.73 -1.08
CA ALA A 241 5.66 -17.11 -0.75
C ALA A 241 5.29 -17.32 0.73
N ALA A 242 5.54 -18.51 1.29
CA ALA A 242 5.35 -18.79 2.71
C ALA A 242 6.20 -17.85 3.59
N ALA A 243 7.48 -17.68 3.23
CA ALA A 243 8.38 -16.79 3.95
C ALA A 243 7.96 -15.32 3.85
N ALA A 244 7.47 -14.88 2.68
CA ALA A 244 6.94 -13.53 2.51
C ALA A 244 5.65 -13.30 3.31
N ARG A 245 4.72 -14.27 3.34
CA ARG A 245 3.49 -14.17 4.15
C ARG A 245 3.80 -14.16 5.66
N LEU A 246 4.79 -14.96 6.08
CA LEU A 246 5.29 -14.91 7.45
C LEU A 246 5.82 -13.52 7.79
N ALA A 247 6.60 -12.93 6.88
CA ALA A 247 7.17 -11.60 7.07
C ALA A 247 6.10 -10.51 7.20
N GLU A 248 5.09 -10.52 6.33
CA GLU A 248 3.95 -9.59 6.39
C GLU A 248 3.20 -9.71 7.73
N ALA A 249 2.95 -10.93 8.20
CA ALA A 249 2.30 -11.17 9.50
C ALA A 249 3.17 -10.67 10.67
N LEU A 250 4.48 -10.88 10.61
CA LEU A 250 5.43 -10.41 11.62
C LEU A 250 5.53 -8.88 11.64
N LEU A 251 5.52 -8.22 10.48
CA LEU A 251 5.47 -6.75 10.38
C LEU A 251 4.22 -6.20 11.04
N LYS A 252 3.06 -6.77 10.71
CA LYS A 252 1.78 -6.37 11.30
C LYS A 252 1.77 -6.53 12.83
N ALA A 253 2.41 -7.59 13.35
CA ALA A 253 2.59 -7.84 14.77
C ALA A 253 3.70 -6.98 15.42
N GLY A 254 4.39 -6.09 14.67
CA GLY A 254 5.51 -5.27 15.17
C GLY A 254 6.81 -6.05 15.41
N ARG A 255 6.91 -7.31 14.97
CA ARG A 255 8.09 -8.18 15.12
C ARG A 255 9.06 -7.99 13.95
N THR A 256 9.56 -6.76 13.81
CA THR A 256 10.27 -6.30 12.61
C THR A 256 11.60 -7.05 12.36
N ALA A 257 12.37 -7.39 13.39
CA ALA A 257 13.62 -8.13 13.22
C ALA A 257 13.38 -9.55 12.65
N GLU A 258 12.37 -10.25 13.15
CA GLU A 258 12.01 -11.57 12.63
C GLU A 258 11.43 -11.49 11.21
N SER A 259 10.76 -10.39 10.89
CA SER A 259 10.28 -10.13 9.54
C SER A 259 11.45 -10.02 8.54
N VAL A 260 12.51 -9.26 8.87
CA VAL A 260 13.72 -9.16 8.04
C VAL A 260 14.33 -10.54 7.77
N ASP A 261 14.39 -11.43 8.79
CA ASP A 261 14.93 -12.78 8.61
C ASP A 261 14.03 -13.64 7.70
N ALA A 262 12.72 -13.51 7.81
CA ALA A 262 11.78 -14.20 6.93
C ALA A 262 11.89 -13.70 5.48
N ILE A 263 12.00 -12.38 5.25
CA ILE A 263 12.18 -11.81 3.91
C ILE A 263 13.50 -12.26 3.30
N ARG A 264 14.58 -12.30 4.08
CA ARG A 264 15.87 -12.83 3.64
C ARG A 264 15.75 -14.24 3.07
N ARG A 265 14.93 -15.10 3.71
CA ARG A 265 14.67 -16.46 3.21
C ARG A 265 13.88 -16.45 1.89
N ALA A 266 12.90 -15.57 1.76
CA ALA A 266 12.16 -15.40 0.51
C ALA A 266 13.10 -14.95 -0.64
N LEU A 267 13.93 -13.94 -0.40
CA LEU A 267 14.91 -13.43 -1.35
C LEU A 267 16.02 -14.43 -1.70
N ALA A 268 16.40 -15.31 -0.78
CA ALA A 268 17.36 -16.39 -1.07
C ALA A 268 16.84 -17.39 -2.09
N ILE A 269 15.51 -17.59 -2.19
CA ILE A 269 14.87 -18.46 -3.17
C ILE A 269 14.59 -17.69 -4.46
N ASN A 270 14.09 -16.45 -4.35
CA ASN A 270 13.69 -15.62 -5.50
C ASN A 270 14.24 -14.19 -5.36
N PRO A 271 15.54 -13.99 -5.69
CA PRO A 271 16.25 -12.73 -5.44
C PRO A 271 15.81 -11.56 -6.34
N GLU A 272 15.10 -11.82 -7.44
CA GLU A 272 14.63 -10.78 -8.36
C GLU A 272 13.18 -10.35 -8.11
N ASN A 273 12.52 -10.92 -7.11
CA ASN A 273 11.14 -10.57 -6.79
C ASN A 273 11.06 -9.17 -6.17
N SER A 274 10.56 -8.22 -6.95
CA SER A 274 10.44 -6.82 -6.54
C SER A 274 9.52 -6.62 -5.33
N SER A 275 8.50 -7.48 -5.16
CA SER A 275 7.60 -7.40 -4.00
C SER A 275 8.32 -7.77 -2.70
N TYR A 276 9.28 -8.70 -2.74
CA TYR A 276 10.07 -9.06 -1.55
C TYR A 276 11.09 -7.97 -1.21
N LEU A 277 11.64 -7.28 -2.22
CA LEU A 277 12.48 -6.10 -1.97
C LEU A 277 11.67 -4.94 -1.38
N ALA A 278 10.45 -4.71 -1.87
CA ALA A 278 9.56 -3.71 -1.29
C ALA A 278 9.22 -4.02 0.17
N LEU A 279 8.89 -5.29 0.46
CA LEU A 279 8.62 -5.75 1.82
C LEU A 279 9.85 -5.61 2.74
N LEU A 280 11.07 -5.81 2.21
CA LEU A 280 12.30 -5.55 2.97
C LEU A 280 12.44 -4.06 3.29
N GLY A 281 12.09 -3.18 2.35
CA GLY A 281 12.03 -1.73 2.58
C GLY A 281 11.08 -1.37 3.71
N GLU A 282 9.86 -1.88 3.67
CA GLU A 282 8.87 -1.68 4.74
C GLU A 282 9.38 -2.18 6.12
N ALA A 283 10.07 -3.32 6.15
CA ALA A 283 10.65 -3.86 7.38
C ALA A 283 11.77 -2.97 7.94
N ILE A 284 12.62 -2.41 7.07
CA ILE A 284 13.68 -1.45 7.45
C ILE A 284 13.04 -0.17 7.99
N ASP A 285 12.03 0.35 7.32
CA ASP A 285 11.31 1.57 7.74
C ASP A 285 10.59 1.38 9.07
N ALA A 286 10.04 0.20 9.30
CA ALA A 286 9.44 -0.17 10.58
C ALA A 286 10.47 -0.37 11.71
N GLY A 287 11.78 -0.22 11.45
CA GLY A 287 12.87 -0.36 12.41
C GLY A 287 13.35 -1.80 12.59
N GLY A 288 13.32 -2.59 11.51
CA GLY A 288 13.92 -3.92 11.43
C GLY A 288 15.45 -3.89 11.56
N ASP A 289 16.06 -5.07 11.67
CA ASP A 289 17.51 -5.19 11.79
C ASP A 289 18.21 -4.74 10.49
N SER A 290 18.66 -3.49 10.50
CA SER A 290 19.30 -2.87 9.34
C SER A 290 20.63 -3.55 8.99
N ASP A 291 21.39 -4.10 9.95
CA ASP A 291 22.66 -4.76 9.65
C ASP A 291 22.45 -6.10 8.94
N VAL A 292 21.44 -6.87 9.33
CA VAL A 292 21.03 -8.09 8.62
C VAL A 292 20.60 -7.77 7.20
N ALA A 293 19.76 -6.74 7.03
CA ALA A 293 19.30 -6.28 5.72
C ALA A 293 20.48 -5.80 4.83
N ILE A 294 21.39 -4.99 5.37
CA ILE A 294 22.59 -4.51 4.68
C ILE A 294 23.42 -5.68 4.16
N ASN A 295 23.71 -6.67 5.01
CA ASN A 295 24.50 -7.84 4.62
C ASN A 295 23.85 -8.64 3.50
N GLU A 296 22.55 -8.84 3.54
CA GLU A 296 21.82 -9.57 2.49
C GLU A 296 21.81 -8.80 1.17
N LEU A 297 21.51 -7.51 1.20
CA LEU A 297 21.54 -6.65 0.03
C LEU A 297 22.92 -6.58 -0.62
N GLN A 298 23.99 -6.56 0.17
CA GLN A 298 25.36 -6.62 -0.33
C GLN A 298 25.64 -7.94 -1.06
N ARG A 299 25.18 -9.08 -0.53
CA ARG A 299 25.29 -10.39 -1.20
C ARG A 299 24.57 -10.40 -2.54
N MET A 300 23.33 -9.87 -2.56
CA MET A 300 22.52 -9.78 -3.78
C MET A 300 23.21 -8.92 -4.85
N ILE A 301 23.81 -7.79 -4.47
CA ILE A 301 24.51 -6.88 -5.37
C ILE A 301 25.79 -7.52 -5.90
N VAL A 302 26.51 -8.31 -5.09
CA VAL A 302 27.67 -9.09 -5.56
C VAL A 302 27.24 -10.13 -6.62
N ALA A 303 26.10 -10.79 -6.42
CA ALA A 303 25.56 -11.76 -7.36
C ALA A 303 25.00 -11.09 -8.64
N ASN A 304 24.32 -9.96 -8.49
CA ASN A 304 23.77 -9.17 -9.62
C ASN A 304 24.06 -7.68 -9.45
N PRO A 305 25.21 -7.18 -9.96
CA PRO A 305 25.61 -5.78 -9.83
C PRO A 305 24.73 -4.78 -10.61
N THR A 306 23.78 -5.25 -11.37
CA THR A 306 22.79 -4.44 -12.11
C THR A 306 21.44 -4.36 -11.43
N ASN A 307 21.25 -5.01 -10.29
CA ASN A 307 20.04 -4.88 -9.48
C ASN A 307 20.01 -3.52 -8.76
N LEU A 308 19.57 -2.48 -9.50
CA LEU A 308 19.54 -1.11 -8.99
C LEU A 308 18.53 -0.92 -7.86
N ALA A 309 17.48 -1.74 -7.79
CA ALA A 309 16.53 -1.71 -6.68
C ALA A 309 17.19 -2.16 -5.37
N ALA A 310 17.98 -3.25 -5.40
CA ALA A 310 18.75 -3.68 -4.24
C ALA A 310 19.80 -2.64 -3.82
N ILE A 311 20.42 -1.94 -4.78
CA ILE A 311 21.40 -0.88 -4.51
C ILE A 311 20.71 0.33 -3.83
N SER A 312 19.58 0.78 -4.33
CA SER A 312 18.78 1.86 -3.73
C SER A 312 18.40 1.49 -2.29
N LEU A 313 17.89 0.28 -2.09
CA LEU A 313 17.48 -0.20 -0.77
C LEU A 313 18.67 -0.37 0.19
N LEU A 314 19.85 -0.82 -0.31
CA LEU A 314 21.08 -0.86 0.48
C LEU A 314 21.47 0.52 1.00
N ALA A 315 21.44 1.52 0.14
CA ALA A 315 21.78 2.88 0.53
C ALA A 315 20.78 3.43 1.54
N HIS A 316 19.47 3.14 1.35
CA HIS A 316 18.43 3.51 2.31
C HIS A 316 18.68 2.87 3.69
N ALA A 317 18.95 1.56 3.75
CA ALA A 317 19.28 0.85 4.98
C ALA A 317 20.54 1.40 5.67
N GLN A 318 21.59 1.71 4.88
CA GLN A 318 22.82 2.35 5.38
C GLN A 318 22.54 3.73 5.97
N ALA A 319 21.74 4.56 5.30
CA ALA A 319 21.37 5.90 5.78
C ALA A 319 20.56 5.81 7.09
N ARG A 320 19.59 4.91 7.16
CA ARG A 320 18.78 4.66 8.36
C ARG A 320 19.60 4.19 9.56
N SER A 321 20.67 3.42 9.33
CA SER A 321 21.62 2.99 10.38
C SER A 321 22.70 4.04 10.70
N GLY A 322 22.58 5.26 10.19
CA GLY A 322 23.55 6.34 10.42
C GLY A 322 24.83 6.23 9.59
N LYS A 323 24.94 5.25 8.68
CA LYS A 323 26.12 5.04 7.81
C LYS A 323 25.99 5.88 6.52
N VAL A 324 25.80 7.19 6.69
CA VAL A 324 25.48 8.12 5.57
C VAL A 324 26.57 8.11 4.49
N ASP A 325 27.85 8.13 4.85
CA ASP A 325 28.93 8.14 3.85
C ASP A 325 28.97 6.85 3.03
N ALA A 326 28.65 5.71 3.64
CA ALA A 326 28.52 4.43 2.93
C ALA A 326 27.35 4.47 1.94
N ALA A 327 26.20 5.01 2.35
CA ALA A 327 25.03 5.18 1.48
C ALA A 327 25.35 6.08 0.27
N VAL A 328 26.01 7.22 0.51
CA VAL A 328 26.46 8.15 -0.53
C VAL A 328 27.43 7.48 -1.50
N ALA A 329 28.43 6.74 -0.98
CA ALA A 329 29.38 6.02 -1.83
C ALA A 329 28.69 4.95 -2.69
N THR A 330 27.76 4.18 -2.10
CA THR A 330 26.97 3.16 -2.80
C THR A 330 26.18 3.78 -3.96
N LEU A 331 25.47 4.87 -3.74
CA LEU A 331 24.67 5.55 -4.77
C LEU A 331 25.52 6.25 -5.81
N ARG A 332 26.60 6.94 -5.43
CA ARG A 332 27.53 7.57 -6.39
C ARG A 332 28.12 6.57 -7.37
N ALA A 333 28.54 5.41 -6.90
CA ALA A 333 29.05 4.34 -7.75
C ALA A 333 27.95 3.80 -8.70
N ALA A 334 26.70 3.78 -8.27
CA ALA A 334 25.58 3.25 -9.04
C ALA A 334 25.00 4.25 -10.04
N THR A 335 25.11 5.56 -9.81
CA THR A 335 24.62 6.59 -10.75
C THR A 335 25.47 6.75 -11.99
N GLN A 336 26.72 6.25 -11.99
CA GLN A 336 27.62 6.34 -13.13
C GLN A 336 27.24 5.31 -14.20
N ALA A 337 27.11 5.79 -15.46
CA ALA A 337 26.91 4.90 -16.59
C ALA A 337 28.13 3.98 -16.78
N ARG A 338 27.86 2.72 -17.14
CA ARG A 338 28.91 1.72 -17.37
C ARG A 338 28.94 1.32 -18.84
N PRO A 339 30.09 0.95 -19.38
CA PRO A 339 30.16 0.36 -20.72
C PRO A 339 29.24 -0.86 -20.80
N GLY A 340 28.39 -0.91 -21.83
CA GLY A 340 27.41 -1.99 -22.01
C GLY A 340 26.04 -1.78 -21.36
N ASP A 341 25.83 -0.70 -20.60
CA ASP A 341 24.48 -0.40 -20.08
C ASP A 341 23.48 -0.17 -21.21
N THR A 342 22.33 -0.83 -21.14
CA THR A 342 21.18 -0.56 -22.01
C THR A 342 20.62 0.83 -21.75
N ARG A 343 19.82 1.37 -22.68
CA ARG A 343 19.13 2.66 -22.47
C ARG A 343 18.25 2.65 -21.23
N GLU A 344 17.58 1.54 -20.99
CA GLU A 344 16.73 1.35 -19.82
C GLU A 344 17.54 1.37 -18.51
N LEU A 345 18.65 0.65 -18.45
CA LEU A 345 19.54 0.62 -17.29
C LEU A 345 20.15 2.02 -17.03
N GLN A 346 20.55 2.73 -18.09
CA GLN A 346 20.99 4.13 -17.95
C GLN A 346 19.90 5.05 -17.40
N GLN A 347 18.64 4.83 -17.80
CA GLN A 347 17.51 5.59 -17.26
C GLN A 347 17.25 5.26 -15.78
N GLN A 348 17.34 4.00 -15.40
CA GLN A 348 17.22 3.59 -14.01
C GLN A 348 18.36 4.16 -13.15
N ARG A 349 19.62 4.14 -13.62
CA ARG A 349 20.76 4.77 -12.93
C ARG A 349 20.54 6.28 -12.71
N ARG A 350 19.95 6.96 -13.68
CA ARG A 350 19.59 8.38 -13.53
C ARG A 350 18.57 8.62 -12.43
N ARG A 351 17.65 7.68 -12.17
CA ARG A 351 16.69 7.79 -11.06
C ARG A 351 17.37 7.68 -9.69
N LEU A 352 18.45 6.92 -9.58
CA LEU A 352 19.23 6.83 -8.32
C LEU A 352 19.88 8.16 -7.90
N VAL A 353 19.94 9.16 -8.78
CA VAL A 353 20.37 10.51 -8.38
C VAL A 353 19.37 11.14 -7.42
N ASP A 354 18.10 10.84 -7.54
CA ASP A 354 17.07 11.29 -6.59
C ASP A 354 17.30 10.67 -5.21
N ASP A 355 17.61 9.37 -5.15
CA ASP A 355 17.95 8.69 -3.90
C ASP A 355 19.22 9.27 -3.29
N LEU A 356 20.26 9.51 -4.11
CA LEU A 356 21.50 10.13 -3.66
C LEU A 356 21.27 11.53 -3.09
N ALA A 357 20.50 12.35 -3.80
CA ALA A 357 20.20 13.70 -3.36
C ALA A 357 19.30 13.72 -2.11
N GLY A 358 18.38 12.76 -2.00
CA GLY A 358 17.57 12.55 -0.80
C GLY A 358 18.42 12.22 0.42
N VAL A 359 19.29 11.21 0.33
CA VAL A 359 20.22 10.84 1.42
C VAL A 359 21.12 12.03 1.83
N LEU A 360 21.63 12.77 0.85
CA LEU A 360 22.47 13.94 1.11
C LEU A 360 21.68 15.09 1.76
N ALA A 361 20.46 15.36 1.32
CA ALA A 361 19.58 16.38 1.90
C ALA A 361 19.17 16.04 3.34
N ASP A 362 18.81 14.79 3.61
CA ASP A 362 18.51 14.28 4.95
C ASP A 362 19.70 14.39 5.92
N ALA A 363 20.91 14.27 5.37
CA ALA A 363 22.15 14.49 6.08
C ALA A 363 22.57 15.99 6.13
N LEU A 364 21.73 16.90 5.63
CA LEU A 364 21.98 18.36 5.52
C LEU A 364 23.18 18.73 4.62
N ARG A 365 23.59 17.82 3.73
CA ARG A 365 24.69 18.01 2.76
C ARG A 365 24.13 18.60 1.45
N TYR A 366 23.44 19.72 1.56
CA TYR A 366 22.70 20.34 0.46
C TYR A 366 23.57 20.69 -0.75
N ASP A 367 24.82 21.12 -0.55
CA ASP A 367 25.73 21.44 -1.65
C ASP A 367 26.04 20.24 -2.53
N GLU A 368 26.23 19.09 -1.92
CA GLU A 368 26.49 17.85 -2.64
C GLU A 368 25.23 17.31 -3.33
N ALA A 369 24.06 17.49 -2.72
CA ALA A 369 22.78 17.14 -3.33
C ALA A 369 22.51 18.00 -4.58
N ILE A 370 22.77 19.31 -4.49
CA ILE A 370 22.65 20.24 -5.63
C ILE A 370 23.65 19.86 -6.72
N ALA A 371 24.91 19.60 -6.36
CA ALA A 371 25.93 19.19 -7.31
C ALA A 371 25.55 17.92 -8.08
N ALA A 372 24.89 16.95 -7.44
CA ALA A 372 24.41 15.74 -8.10
C ALA A 372 23.39 16.04 -9.20
N TYR A 373 22.47 17.00 -9.00
CA TYR A 373 21.53 17.41 -10.05
C TYR A 373 22.19 18.30 -11.13
N GLU A 374 23.13 19.16 -10.75
CA GLU A 374 23.92 19.94 -11.71
C GLU A 374 24.74 19.04 -12.66
N ASP A 375 25.32 17.97 -12.12
CA ASP A 375 26.01 16.98 -12.94
C ASP A 375 25.06 16.29 -13.93
N GLN A 376 23.79 16.02 -13.52
CA GLN A 376 22.80 15.48 -14.45
C GLN A 376 22.42 16.48 -15.55
N LEU A 377 22.29 17.75 -15.24
CA LEU A 377 22.08 18.81 -16.25
C LEU A 377 23.25 18.88 -17.22
N LYS A 378 24.48 18.79 -16.72
CA LYS A 378 25.70 18.79 -17.51
C LYS A 378 25.80 17.59 -18.45
N VAL A 379 25.60 16.38 -17.94
CA VAL A 379 25.65 15.12 -18.72
C VAL A 379 24.62 15.13 -19.86
N ARG A 380 23.47 15.79 -19.66
CA ARG A 380 22.42 15.91 -20.68
C ARG A 380 22.63 17.10 -21.63
N GLY A 381 23.67 17.90 -21.44
CA GLY A 381 23.91 19.08 -22.25
C GLY A 381 23.00 20.29 -21.94
N PHE A 382 22.31 20.26 -20.79
CA PHE A 382 21.40 21.32 -20.34
C PHE A 382 22.13 22.42 -19.54
N ASN A 383 23.43 22.28 -19.32
CA ASN A 383 24.26 23.31 -18.71
C ASN A 383 24.68 24.35 -19.76
N THR A 384 23.71 25.14 -20.20
CA THR A 384 23.85 26.17 -21.24
C THR A 384 23.10 27.44 -20.83
N ASP A 385 23.50 28.57 -21.37
CA ASP A 385 22.75 29.84 -21.23
C ASP A 385 21.73 30.04 -22.36
N ARG A 386 21.70 29.17 -23.35
CA ARG A 386 20.78 29.25 -24.47
C ARG A 386 19.47 28.52 -24.14
N PRO A 387 18.32 29.01 -24.61
CA PRO A 387 17.05 28.35 -24.46
C PRO A 387 17.08 26.92 -25.07
N LEU A 388 16.47 25.96 -24.38
CA LEU A 388 16.23 24.65 -24.91
C LEU A 388 15.13 24.72 -25.98
N THR A 389 15.38 24.13 -27.14
CA THR A 389 14.46 24.25 -28.28
C THR A 389 13.48 23.06 -28.31
N ALA A 390 13.94 21.85 -28.00
CA ALA A 390 13.10 20.67 -27.99
C ALA A 390 12.26 20.60 -26.70
N ASP A 391 10.97 20.32 -26.81
CA ASP A 391 10.07 20.20 -25.65
C ASP A 391 10.44 19.01 -24.75
N SER A 392 10.93 17.92 -25.35
CA SER A 392 11.49 16.77 -24.59
C SER A 392 12.67 17.17 -23.69
N ASP A 393 13.52 18.10 -24.14
CA ASP A 393 14.64 18.58 -23.34
C ASP A 393 14.18 19.49 -22.22
N LYS A 394 13.20 20.37 -22.49
CA LYS A 394 12.56 21.20 -21.46
C LYS A 394 11.90 20.33 -20.38
N GLU A 395 11.15 19.29 -20.78
CA GLU A 395 10.54 18.38 -19.84
C GLU A 395 11.55 17.58 -19.04
N ALA A 396 12.68 17.24 -19.62
CA ALA A 396 13.75 16.55 -18.91
C ALA A 396 14.57 17.45 -17.97
N ALA A 397 14.73 18.75 -18.31
CA ALA A 397 15.47 19.72 -17.50
C ALA A 397 14.66 20.28 -16.33
N ARG A 398 13.33 20.48 -16.53
CA ARG A 398 12.43 21.09 -15.56
C ARG A 398 12.51 20.45 -14.17
N PRO A 399 12.31 19.13 -13.97
CA PRO A 399 12.35 18.53 -12.66
C PRO A 399 13.71 18.65 -11.95
N LEU A 400 14.81 18.63 -12.70
CA LEU A 400 16.15 18.80 -12.13
C LEU A 400 16.33 20.24 -11.57
N LEU A 401 15.91 21.24 -12.32
CA LEU A 401 15.96 22.64 -11.89
C LEU A 401 15.04 22.89 -10.70
N GLU A 402 13.84 22.30 -10.69
CA GLU A 402 12.91 22.39 -9.56
C GLU A 402 13.51 21.80 -8.28
N ARG A 403 14.19 20.66 -8.37
CA ARG A 403 14.89 20.05 -7.23
C ARG A 403 16.01 20.93 -6.71
N ILE A 404 16.83 21.51 -7.61
CA ILE A 404 17.89 22.44 -7.22
C ILE A 404 17.30 23.66 -6.48
N VAL A 405 16.27 24.32 -7.03
CA VAL A 405 15.58 25.44 -6.37
C VAL A 405 15.08 25.05 -4.98
N ASN A 406 14.43 23.89 -4.86
CA ASN A 406 13.89 23.45 -3.58
C ASN A 406 14.99 23.17 -2.54
N LEU A 407 16.10 22.55 -2.92
CA LEU A 407 17.26 22.34 -2.03
C LEU A 407 17.89 23.67 -1.60
N GLN A 408 17.99 24.63 -2.52
CA GLN A 408 18.47 25.97 -2.21
C GLN A 408 17.55 26.71 -1.23
N ARG A 409 16.22 26.56 -1.40
CA ARG A 409 15.23 27.10 -0.46
C ARG A 409 15.33 26.45 0.91
N GLN A 410 15.40 25.11 0.97
CA GLN A 410 15.56 24.36 2.21
C GLN A 410 16.84 24.73 2.97
N SER A 411 17.94 24.94 2.26
CA SER A 411 19.22 25.36 2.84
C SER A 411 19.27 26.86 3.20
N GLY A 412 18.21 27.62 2.94
CA GLY A 412 18.16 29.07 3.17
C GLY A 412 18.92 29.91 2.16
N ARG A 413 19.43 29.32 1.08
CA ARG A 413 20.14 30.04 0.01
C ARG A 413 19.16 30.69 -0.98
N LEU A 414 18.39 31.65 -0.49
CA LEU A 414 17.28 32.23 -1.23
C LEU A 414 17.70 33.03 -2.46
N ASN A 415 18.89 33.65 -2.44
CA ASN A 415 19.42 34.34 -3.61
C ASN A 415 19.80 33.38 -4.74
N ASP A 416 20.40 32.25 -4.39
CA ASP A 416 20.73 31.17 -5.35
C ASP A 416 19.46 30.58 -5.93
N ALA A 417 18.44 30.36 -5.09
CA ALA A 417 17.14 29.88 -5.52
C ALA A 417 16.47 30.82 -6.54
N LEU A 418 16.56 32.14 -6.31
CA LEU A 418 16.07 33.13 -7.25
C LEU A 418 16.86 33.11 -8.57
N ALA A 419 18.18 32.99 -8.48
CA ALA A 419 19.04 32.86 -9.66
C ALA A 419 18.72 31.62 -10.49
N THR A 420 18.41 30.50 -9.81
CA THR A 420 18.00 29.29 -10.48
C THR A 420 16.60 29.43 -11.11
N ALA A 421 15.65 30.10 -10.47
CA ALA A 421 14.36 30.44 -11.09
C ALA A 421 14.52 31.26 -12.37
N GLU A 422 15.44 32.25 -12.38
CA GLU A 422 15.78 33.00 -13.59
C GLU A 422 16.45 32.12 -14.67
N ARG A 423 17.31 31.19 -14.25
CA ARG A 423 17.87 30.17 -15.16
C ARG A 423 16.78 29.31 -15.78
N MET A 424 15.76 28.88 -14.99
CA MET A 424 14.59 28.17 -15.51
C MET A 424 13.88 28.96 -16.58
N ARG A 425 13.65 30.26 -16.36
CA ARG A 425 13.00 31.15 -17.34
C ARG A 425 13.79 31.24 -18.65
N ARG A 426 15.13 31.30 -18.58
CA ARG A 426 15.98 31.31 -19.78
C ARG A 426 15.96 29.97 -20.51
N LEU A 427 16.08 28.86 -19.80
CA LEU A 427 16.21 27.51 -20.39
C LEU A 427 14.87 26.95 -20.91
N LEU A 428 13.82 27.09 -20.13
CA LEU A 428 12.50 26.50 -20.44
C LEU A 428 11.63 27.42 -21.28
N GLY A 429 11.99 28.68 -21.31
CA GLY A 429 11.26 29.74 -22.02
C GLY A 429 10.39 30.60 -21.10
N ALA A 430 10.12 31.82 -21.56
CA ALA A 430 9.41 32.85 -20.78
C ALA A 430 7.96 32.41 -20.43
N ASN A 431 7.37 31.47 -21.17
CA ASN A 431 6.00 31.01 -20.96
C ASN A 431 5.90 29.82 -20.02
N ASP A 432 7.01 29.29 -19.48
CA ASP A 432 6.95 28.23 -18.46
C ASP A 432 6.55 28.86 -17.10
N PRO A 433 5.44 28.42 -16.49
CA PRO A 433 4.93 29.01 -15.25
C PRO A 433 5.82 28.75 -14.04
N ARG A 434 6.69 27.71 -14.09
CA ARG A 434 7.48 27.27 -12.92
C ARG A 434 8.48 28.31 -12.46
N ALA A 435 9.13 29.03 -13.42
CA ALA A 435 10.05 30.11 -13.08
C ALA A 435 9.35 31.25 -12.31
N ASP A 436 8.16 31.65 -12.77
CA ASP A 436 7.36 32.69 -12.11
C ASP A 436 6.87 32.19 -10.73
N PHE A 437 6.46 30.93 -10.62
CA PHE A 437 6.06 30.30 -9.35
C PHE A 437 7.18 30.31 -8.30
N TYR A 438 8.38 29.85 -8.67
CA TYR A 438 9.51 29.84 -7.74
C TYR A 438 10.01 31.25 -7.40
N SER A 439 9.99 32.17 -8.36
CA SER A 439 10.33 33.58 -8.08
C SER A 439 9.42 34.18 -7.01
N VAL A 440 8.10 34.00 -7.13
CA VAL A 440 7.13 34.47 -6.12
C VAL A 440 7.36 33.76 -4.77
N ALA A 441 7.53 32.45 -4.76
CA ALA A 441 7.76 31.71 -3.53
C ALA A 441 9.03 32.18 -2.80
N VAL A 442 10.11 32.38 -3.52
CA VAL A 442 11.38 32.91 -2.96
C VAL A 442 11.24 34.30 -2.44
N LEU A 443 10.56 35.22 -3.16
CA LEU A 443 10.31 36.59 -2.68
C LEU A 443 9.52 36.61 -1.38
N ARG A 444 8.48 35.77 -1.26
CA ARG A 444 7.74 35.59 0.00
C ARG A 444 8.66 35.11 1.14
N GLU A 445 9.51 34.15 0.85
CA GLU A 445 10.47 33.59 1.80
C GLU A 445 11.56 34.61 2.20
N GLN A 446 11.93 35.53 1.32
CA GLN A 446 12.79 36.68 1.65
C GLN A 446 12.08 37.78 2.48
N GLY A 447 10.77 37.61 2.75
CA GLY A 447 9.96 38.62 3.42
C GLY A 447 9.58 39.84 2.53
N LYS A 448 9.87 39.80 1.23
CA LYS A 448 9.55 40.85 0.24
C LYS A 448 8.10 40.69 -0.26
N ARG A 449 7.16 40.78 0.68
CA ARG A 449 5.74 40.43 0.43
C ARG A 449 5.06 41.34 -0.60
N ARG A 450 5.40 42.63 -0.67
CA ARG A 450 4.84 43.55 -1.69
C ARG A 450 5.35 43.21 -3.09
N GLU A 451 6.64 42.94 -3.22
CA GLU A 451 7.25 42.52 -4.49
C GLU A 451 6.66 41.16 -4.93
N ALA A 452 6.45 40.22 -3.98
CA ALA A 452 5.81 38.94 -4.24
C ALA A 452 4.36 39.10 -4.73
N LEU A 453 3.59 40.05 -4.16
CA LEU A 453 2.22 40.32 -4.60
C LEU A 453 2.17 40.88 -6.03
N GLU A 454 3.05 41.80 -6.36
CA GLU A 454 3.18 42.33 -7.73
C GLU A 454 3.57 41.23 -8.72
N ALA A 455 4.56 40.40 -8.34
CA ALA A 455 5.04 39.29 -9.16
C ALA A 455 3.95 38.22 -9.39
N VAL A 456 3.18 37.83 -8.37
CA VAL A 456 2.13 36.83 -8.52
C VAL A 456 0.95 37.34 -9.32
N ARG A 457 0.59 38.62 -9.21
CA ARG A 457 -0.44 39.26 -10.05
C ARG A 457 -0.02 39.28 -11.53
N ALA A 458 1.23 39.61 -11.81
CA ALA A 458 1.79 39.57 -13.17
C ALA A 458 1.80 38.10 -13.71
N ALA A 459 2.23 37.12 -12.88
CA ALA A 459 2.24 35.73 -13.24
C ALA A 459 0.82 35.20 -13.53
N ARG A 460 -0.18 35.55 -12.74
CA ARG A 460 -1.57 35.17 -12.95
C ARG A 460 -2.16 35.71 -14.24
N LEU A 461 -1.84 36.97 -14.59
CA LEU A 461 -2.25 37.53 -15.89
C LEU A 461 -1.60 36.83 -17.07
N LYS A 462 -0.35 36.41 -16.91
CA LYS A 462 0.42 35.72 -17.94
C LYS A 462 0.00 34.23 -18.09
N HIS A 463 -0.43 33.60 -16.99
CA HIS A 463 -0.79 32.18 -16.92
C HIS A 463 -2.20 31.99 -16.30
N PRO A 464 -3.28 32.42 -16.95
CA PRO A 464 -4.62 32.47 -16.34
C PRO A 464 -5.20 31.10 -16.00
N GLY A 465 -4.68 30.00 -16.61
CA GLY A 465 -5.10 28.63 -16.34
C GLY A 465 -4.36 27.97 -15.17
N VAL A 466 -3.37 28.62 -14.55
CA VAL A 466 -2.57 28.03 -13.48
C VAL A 466 -3.14 28.44 -12.13
N ALA A 467 -3.88 27.52 -11.52
CA ALA A 467 -4.62 27.76 -10.27
C ALA A 467 -3.70 28.08 -9.07
N GLU A 468 -2.48 27.59 -9.08
CA GLU A 468 -1.46 27.81 -8.06
C GLU A 468 -1.15 29.28 -7.85
N PHE A 469 -1.15 30.11 -8.91
CA PHE A 469 -0.90 31.57 -8.77
C PHE A 469 -2.01 32.27 -8.01
N LEU A 470 -3.26 31.80 -8.14
CA LEU A 470 -4.36 32.37 -7.38
C LEU A 470 -4.25 32.05 -5.90
N ASN A 471 -3.84 30.81 -5.56
CA ASN A 471 -3.56 30.43 -4.18
C ASN A 471 -2.41 31.24 -3.59
N LEU A 472 -1.30 31.40 -4.34
CA LEU A 472 -0.16 32.23 -3.92
C LEU A 472 -0.53 33.69 -3.73
N GLU A 473 -1.39 34.26 -4.58
CA GLU A 473 -1.88 35.64 -4.41
C GLU A 473 -2.70 35.79 -3.14
N ALA A 474 -3.64 34.82 -2.90
CA ALA A 474 -4.47 34.81 -1.70
C ALA A 474 -3.63 34.71 -0.41
N GLU A 475 -2.65 33.83 -0.40
CA GLU A 475 -1.73 33.68 0.71
C GLU A 475 -0.87 34.89 0.93
N THR A 476 -0.35 35.52 -0.15
CA THR A 476 0.47 36.74 -0.08
C THR A 476 -0.35 37.91 0.45
N LEU A 477 -1.63 38.01 0.04
CA LEU A 477 -2.57 39.02 0.57
C LEU A 477 -2.80 38.80 2.09
N ALA A 478 -2.97 37.56 2.52
CA ALA A 478 -3.13 37.24 3.96
C ALA A 478 -1.87 37.60 4.76
N GLU A 479 -0.66 37.36 4.23
CA GLU A 479 0.60 37.77 4.85
C GLU A 479 0.75 39.30 4.96
N LEU A 480 0.06 40.07 4.10
CA LEU A 480 -0.04 41.51 4.16
C LEU A 480 -1.21 42.02 5.05
N GLY A 481 -1.93 41.14 5.69
CA GLY A 481 -3.08 41.44 6.54
C GLY A 481 -4.41 41.57 5.79
N GLN A 482 -4.44 41.37 4.47
CA GLN A 482 -5.62 41.47 3.60
C GLN A 482 -6.33 40.11 3.46
N VAL A 483 -6.64 39.49 4.59
CA VAL A 483 -7.14 38.07 4.67
C VAL A 483 -8.45 37.90 3.89
N GLU A 484 -9.41 38.82 4.03
CA GLU A 484 -10.72 38.70 3.36
C GLU A 484 -10.62 38.90 1.83
N GLU A 485 -9.69 39.71 1.37
CA GLU A 485 -9.44 39.85 -0.07
C GLU A 485 -8.92 38.53 -0.64
N GLY A 486 -7.96 37.88 0.05
CA GLY A 486 -7.45 36.56 -0.33
C GLY A 486 -8.55 35.46 -0.28
N ALA A 487 -9.37 35.46 0.77
CA ALA A 487 -10.48 34.51 0.88
C ALA A 487 -11.54 34.71 -0.22
N THR A 488 -11.79 35.95 -0.62
CA THR A 488 -12.73 36.27 -1.71
C THR A 488 -12.21 35.76 -3.05
N LEU A 489 -10.91 35.89 -3.31
CA LEU A 489 -10.29 35.34 -4.52
C LEU A 489 -10.48 33.79 -4.58
N LEU A 490 -10.27 33.10 -3.46
CA LEU A 490 -10.43 31.64 -3.41
C LEU A 490 -11.88 31.21 -3.56
N ARG A 491 -12.84 31.95 -2.94
CA ARG A 491 -14.28 31.69 -3.07
C ARG A 491 -14.79 31.87 -4.51
N ALA A 492 -14.20 32.76 -5.28
CA ALA A 492 -14.57 32.97 -6.69
C ALA A 492 -14.32 31.74 -7.58
N ARG A 493 -13.59 30.73 -7.09
CA ARG A 493 -13.35 29.46 -7.79
C ARG A 493 -14.41 28.40 -7.53
N LEU A 494 -15.29 28.61 -6.55
CA LEU A 494 -16.31 27.60 -6.20
C LEU A 494 -17.29 27.43 -7.35
N THR A 495 -17.45 26.17 -7.76
CA THR A 495 -18.30 25.74 -8.88
C THR A 495 -19.60 25.10 -8.42
N GLY A 496 -19.70 24.72 -7.16
CA GLY A 496 -20.79 23.91 -6.61
C GLY A 496 -20.59 22.40 -6.80
N LYS A 497 -19.48 21.98 -7.43
CA LYS A 497 -19.13 20.55 -7.56
C LYS A 497 -18.12 20.16 -6.51
N ALA A 498 -18.35 19.05 -5.82
CA ALA A 498 -17.52 18.60 -4.70
C ALA A 498 -16.03 18.40 -5.10
N GLU A 499 -15.79 17.80 -6.25
CA GLU A 499 -14.44 17.51 -6.75
C GLU A 499 -13.62 18.78 -7.06
N ASP A 500 -14.28 19.84 -7.56
CA ASP A 500 -13.66 21.13 -7.87
C ASP A 500 -13.51 22.00 -6.60
N ASP A 501 -14.48 21.93 -5.70
CA ASP A 501 -14.58 22.78 -4.54
C ASP A 501 -13.73 22.28 -3.36
N PHE A 502 -13.43 20.97 -3.27
CA PHE A 502 -12.59 20.41 -2.20
C PHE A 502 -11.21 21.10 -2.12
N PRO A 503 -10.42 21.23 -3.20
CA PRO A 503 -9.14 21.95 -3.16
C PRO A 503 -9.29 23.45 -2.80
N ALA A 504 -10.39 24.06 -3.22
CA ALA A 504 -10.65 25.48 -2.91
C ALA A 504 -10.93 25.69 -1.41
N TYR A 505 -11.77 24.84 -0.80
CA TYR A 505 -12.03 24.90 0.64
C TYR A 505 -10.80 24.54 1.48
N LEU A 506 -9.93 23.64 0.99
CA LEU A 506 -8.65 23.36 1.62
C LEU A 506 -7.77 24.61 1.67
N SER A 507 -7.67 25.34 0.55
CA SER A 507 -6.92 26.62 0.47
C SER A 507 -7.54 27.69 1.36
N ILE A 508 -8.87 27.80 1.41
CA ILE A 508 -9.58 28.76 2.27
C ILE A 508 -9.36 28.45 3.77
N ALA A 509 -9.44 27.17 4.16
CA ALA A 509 -9.20 26.75 5.53
C ALA A 509 -7.75 27.04 5.97
N ASN A 510 -6.77 26.72 5.11
CA ASN A 510 -5.37 27.05 5.36
C ASN A 510 -5.13 28.55 5.48
N LEU A 511 -5.72 29.35 4.60
CA LEU A 511 -5.60 30.80 4.64
C LEU A 511 -6.06 31.36 5.99
N TYR A 512 -7.24 30.98 6.45
CA TYR A 512 -7.76 31.42 7.74
C TYR A 512 -6.95 30.89 8.91
N LEU A 513 -6.47 29.65 8.83
CA LEU A 513 -5.63 29.05 9.86
C LEU A 513 -4.32 29.82 10.04
N GLN A 514 -3.63 30.13 8.94
CA GLN A 514 -2.40 30.90 8.93
C GLN A 514 -2.61 32.33 9.42
N ALA A 515 -3.77 32.93 9.13
CA ALA A 515 -4.14 34.26 9.59
C ALA A 515 -4.65 34.29 11.06
N GLY A 516 -4.61 33.17 11.77
CA GLY A 516 -5.10 33.09 13.17
C GLY A 516 -6.63 33.15 13.33
N ARG A 517 -7.38 33.04 12.22
CA ARG A 517 -8.84 33.16 12.16
C ARG A 517 -9.50 31.79 12.40
N GLY A 518 -9.35 31.25 13.61
CA GLY A 518 -9.75 29.88 13.96
C GLY A 518 -11.23 29.56 13.68
N LYS A 519 -12.16 30.47 13.96
CA LYS A 519 -13.60 30.24 13.75
C LYS A 519 -13.94 30.07 12.25
N GLU A 520 -13.39 30.93 11.42
CA GLU A 520 -13.56 30.90 9.97
C GLU A 520 -12.87 29.70 9.36
N ALA A 521 -11.70 29.30 9.89
CA ALA A 521 -11.00 28.08 9.51
C ALA A 521 -11.86 26.83 9.82
N VAL A 522 -12.52 26.75 10.99
CA VAL A 522 -13.44 25.66 11.33
C VAL A 522 -14.61 25.59 10.36
N ALA A 523 -15.19 26.75 10.00
CA ALA A 523 -16.29 26.78 9.05
C ALA A 523 -15.88 26.23 7.66
N ALA A 524 -14.71 26.63 7.19
CA ALA A 524 -14.16 26.15 5.91
C ALA A 524 -13.78 24.66 5.97
N ALA A 525 -13.15 24.21 7.06
CA ALA A 525 -12.75 22.81 7.25
C ALA A 525 -13.95 21.86 7.40
N ARG A 526 -15.07 22.32 7.98
CA ARG A 526 -16.32 21.55 7.98
C ARG A 526 -16.86 21.37 6.58
N LYS A 527 -16.84 22.41 5.74
CA LYS A 527 -17.21 22.30 4.33
C LYS A 527 -16.30 21.34 3.58
N LEU A 528 -15.00 21.40 3.83
CA LEU A 528 -14.03 20.45 3.28
C LEU A 528 -14.38 18.99 3.65
N LEU A 529 -14.78 18.73 4.90
CA LEU A 529 -15.17 17.40 5.35
C LEU A 529 -16.49 16.94 4.72
N GLU A 530 -17.46 17.84 4.52
CA GLU A 530 -18.73 17.55 3.82
C GLU A 530 -18.49 17.15 2.35
N LEU A 531 -17.49 17.75 1.70
CA LEU A 531 -17.13 17.49 0.30
C LEU A 531 -16.22 16.27 0.11
N ALA A 532 -15.61 15.76 1.18
CA ALA A 532 -14.68 14.63 1.10
C ALA A 532 -15.42 13.35 0.70
N PRO A 533 -15.00 12.66 -0.38
CA PRO A 533 -15.62 11.42 -0.79
C PRO A 533 -15.50 10.35 0.31
N PRO A 534 -16.61 9.76 0.78
CA PRO A 534 -16.59 8.84 1.93
C PRO A 534 -15.89 7.50 1.63
N ASP A 535 -15.78 7.12 0.37
CA ASP A 535 -15.09 5.94 -0.14
C ASP A 535 -13.58 6.18 -0.35
N GLN A 536 -13.10 7.41 -0.18
CA GLN A 536 -11.69 7.79 -0.32
C GLN A 536 -11.12 8.25 1.04
N PRO A 537 -10.60 7.32 1.86
CA PRO A 537 -10.17 7.60 3.24
C PRO A 537 -9.13 8.72 3.36
N GLN A 538 -8.27 8.89 2.35
CA GLN A 538 -7.22 9.92 2.34
C GLN A 538 -7.79 11.35 2.35
N TYR A 539 -8.86 11.63 1.61
CA TYR A 539 -9.52 12.94 1.61
C TYR A 539 -10.25 13.22 2.92
N VAL A 540 -10.88 12.18 3.47
CA VAL A 540 -11.52 12.28 4.79
C VAL A 540 -10.48 12.55 5.89
N ALA A 541 -9.32 11.87 5.85
CA ALA A 541 -8.24 12.10 6.81
C ALA A 541 -7.68 13.52 6.66
N GLN A 542 -7.42 14.00 5.44
CA GLN A 542 -6.95 15.36 5.17
C GLN A 542 -7.92 16.42 5.72
N ALA A 543 -9.22 16.24 5.48
CA ALA A 543 -10.25 17.15 5.99
C ALA A 543 -10.34 17.14 7.52
N LEU A 544 -10.21 15.96 8.15
CA LEU A 544 -10.20 15.82 9.61
C LEU A 544 -8.95 16.45 10.24
N ILE A 545 -7.77 16.31 9.63
CA ILE A 545 -6.54 16.98 10.09
C ILE A 545 -6.71 18.50 10.04
N MET A 546 -7.23 19.01 8.93
CA MET A 546 -7.51 20.44 8.77
C MET A 546 -8.53 20.94 9.80
N LEU A 547 -9.62 20.18 10.01
CA LEU A 547 -10.64 20.50 11.00
C LEU A 547 -10.07 20.51 12.43
N ALA A 548 -9.26 19.52 12.79
CA ALA A 548 -8.60 19.44 14.09
C ALA A 548 -7.70 20.64 14.35
N SER A 549 -6.86 21.03 13.37
CA SER A 549 -5.98 22.19 13.48
C SER A 549 -6.78 23.50 13.63
N ALA A 550 -7.88 23.63 12.89
CA ALA A 550 -8.77 24.77 12.97
C ALA A 550 -9.51 24.84 14.33
N GLN A 551 -9.97 23.68 14.83
CA GLN A 551 -10.63 23.58 16.13
C GLN A 551 -9.68 23.91 17.29
N GLU A 552 -8.43 23.41 17.25
CA GLU A 552 -7.42 23.76 18.26
C GLU A 552 -7.14 25.29 18.24
N ARG A 553 -6.99 25.88 17.05
CA ARG A 553 -6.81 27.32 16.89
C ARG A 553 -8.02 28.14 17.35
N ALA A 554 -9.21 27.58 17.27
CA ALA A 554 -10.46 28.19 17.75
C ALA A 554 -10.72 27.98 19.25
N GLY A 555 -9.91 27.18 19.96
CA GLY A 555 -10.07 26.79 21.36
C GLY A 555 -11.02 25.62 21.60
N ASP A 556 -11.51 24.94 20.53
CA ASP A 556 -12.31 23.71 20.61
C ASP A 556 -11.39 22.49 20.73
N THR A 557 -10.74 22.37 21.87
CA THR A 557 -9.72 21.31 22.10
C THR A 557 -10.31 19.90 22.12
N LYS A 558 -11.58 19.75 22.54
CA LYS A 558 -12.27 18.46 22.52
C LYS A 558 -12.58 18.01 21.09
N GLY A 559 -13.14 18.90 20.28
CA GLY A 559 -13.41 18.62 18.89
C GLY A 559 -12.14 18.29 18.11
N ALA A 560 -11.03 18.98 18.37
CA ALA A 560 -9.73 18.70 17.76
C ALA A 560 -9.24 17.28 18.07
N GLU A 561 -9.32 16.88 19.35
CA GLU A 561 -8.95 15.51 19.76
C GLU A 561 -9.87 14.46 19.13
N GLU A 562 -11.19 14.67 19.12
CA GLU A 562 -12.15 13.75 18.50
C GLU A 562 -11.87 13.56 16.99
N SER A 563 -11.57 14.66 16.29
CA SER A 563 -11.24 14.62 14.86
C SER A 563 -10.01 13.76 14.57
N LEU A 564 -8.93 13.90 15.34
CA LEU A 564 -7.70 13.12 15.17
C LEU A 564 -7.88 11.66 15.62
N ARG A 565 -8.58 11.40 16.73
CA ARG A 565 -8.87 10.04 17.17
C ARG A 565 -9.73 9.28 16.16
N ARG A 566 -10.61 9.96 15.43
CA ARG A 566 -11.38 9.35 14.34
C ARG A 566 -10.47 8.83 13.22
N ILE A 567 -9.38 9.50 12.91
CA ILE A 567 -8.37 9.00 11.95
C ILE A 567 -7.66 7.78 12.54
N LEU A 568 -7.17 7.90 13.78
CA LEU A 568 -6.39 6.85 14.45
C LEU A 568 -7.21 5.58 14.73
N SER A 569 -8.53 5.68 14.82
CA SER A 569 -9.40 4.50 14.94
C SER A 569 -9.42 3.62 13.70
N LYS A 570 -9.13 4.20 12.52
CA LYS A 570 -9.06 3.47 11.23
C LYS A 570 -7.63 3.21 10.79
N THR A 571 -6.74 4.16 11.05
CA THR A 571 -5.32 4.11 10.70
C THR A 571 -4.49 4.40 11.96
N PRO A 572 -4.27 3.41 12.84
CA PRO A 572 -3.64 3.62 14.15
C PRO A 572 -2.22 4.20 14.10
N ASN A 573 -1.53 4.06 12.96
CA ASN A 573 -0.16 4.53 12.75
C ASN A 573 -0.07 5.72 11.77
N ASP A 574 -1.16 6.47 11.55
CA ASP A 574 -1.08 7.71 10.78
C ASP A 574 -0.16 8.71 11.48
N ALA A 575 1.01 8.95 10.89
CA ALA A 575 2.08 9.75 11.50
C ALA A 575 1.64 11.20 11.75
N THR A 576 0.88 11.79 10.82
CA THR A 576 0.41 13.18 10.95
C THR A 576 -0.62 13.31 12.05
N ALA A 577 -1.58 12.36 12.14
CA ALA A 577 -2.59 12.38 13.20
C ALA A 577 -1.96 12.12 14.58
N LEU A 578 -0.99 11.19 14.66
CA LEU A 578 -0.22 10.92 15.88
C LEU A 578 0.55 12.15 16.34
N ASN A 579 1.29 12.79 15.42
CA ASN A 579 2.05 13.99 15.76
C ASN A 579 1.14 15.14 16.20
N ASN A 580 0.08 15.43 15.47
CA ASN A 580 -0.80 16.56 15.77
C ASN A 580 -1.53 16.36 17.11
N LEU A 581 -2.04 15.15 17.38
CA LEU A 581 -2.67 14.87 18.66
C LEU A 581 -1.65 14.94 19.80
N GLY A 582 -0.48 14.32 19.62
CA GLY A 582 0.61 14.38 20.60
C GLY A 582 1.05 15.82 20.88
N TYR A 583 1.19 16.64 19.84
CA TYR A 583 1.56 18.05 19.99
C TYR A 583 0.46 18.85 20.75
N PHE A 584 -0.82 18.68 20.41
CA PHE A 584 -1.91 19.36 21.12
C PHE A 584 -1.99 18.96 22.59
N LEU A 585 -1.79 17.68 22.91
CA LEU A 585 -1.69 17.23 24.30
C LEU A 585 -0.48 17.84 25.02
N THR A 586 0.66 17.95 24.33
CA THR A 586 1.89 18.53 24.85
C THR A 586 1.73 20.02 25.17
N GLU A 587 1.10 20.80 24.27
CA GLU A 587 0.85 22.21 24.49
C GLU A 587 0.03 22.45 25.77
N ARG A 588 -0.97 21.64 25.98
CA ARG A 588 -1.85 21.71 27.17
C ARG A 588 -1.21 21.13 28.43
N GLY A 589 -0.08 20.45 28.35
CA GLY A 589 0.51 19.72 29.46
C GLY A 589 -0.33 18.54 29.92
N ASP A 590 -1.23 18.03 29.04
CA ASP A 590 -2.15 16.94 29.33
C ASP A 590 -1.61 15.61 28.82
N ARG A 591 -1.72 14.54 29.61
CA ARG A 591 -1.35 13.17 29.23
C ARG A 591 0.01 13.08 28.52
N LEU A 592 1.02 13.79 29.03
CA LEU A 592 2.36 13.86 28.43
C LEU A 592 2.99 12.50 28.11
N PRO A 593 2.80 11.42 28.91
CA PRO A 593 3.30 10.08 28.51
C PRO A 593 2.63 9.54 27.25
N GLU A 594 1.32 9.74 27.07
CA GLU A 594 0.59 9.37 25.85
C GLU A 594 1.07 10.19 24.66
N ALA A 595 1.23 11.50 24.84
CA ALA A 595 1.76 12.39 23.81
C ALA A 595 3.17 11.97 23.35
N LEU A 596 4.04 11.62 24.28
CA LEU A 596 5.40 11.15 23.98
C LEU A 596 5.39 9.86 23.14
N ASP A 597 4.55 8.89 23.49
CA ASP A 597 4.41 7.66 22.69
C ASP A 597 3.97 7.95 21.27
N MET A 598 2.91 8.75 21.12
CA MET A 598 2.38 9.14 19.80
C MET A 598 3.43 9.83 18.94
N ILE A 599 4.11 10.84 19.50
CA ILE A 599 5.12 11.60 18.75
C ILE A 599 6.34 10.72 18.40
N LYS A 600 6.77 9.82 19.31
CA LYS A 600 7.83 8.83 19.00
C LYS A 600 7.46 7.94 17.83
N ARG A 601 6.22 7.51 17.74
CA ARG A 601 5.74 6.70 16.61
C ARG A 601 5.73 7.52 15.32
N ALA A 602 5.32 8.79 15.36
CA ALA A 602 5.40 9.68 14.21
C ALA A 602 6.86 9.89 13.74
N VAL A 603 7.79 10.18 14.67
CA VAL A 603 9.22 10.31 14.35
C VAL A 603 9.82 9.00 13.84
N LYS A 604 9.37 7.85 14.34
CA LYS A 604 9.83 6.55 13.80
C LYS A 604 9.43 6.37 12.34
N ALA A 605 8.23 6.81 11.95
CA ALA A 605 7.76 6.77 10.56
C ALA A 605 8.55 7.73 9.65
N GLU A 606 8.79 8.97 10.12
CA GLU A 606 9.50 10.00 9.36
C GLU A 606 10.61 10.65 10.21
N PRO A 607 11.79 10.02 10.35
CA PRO A 607 12.84 10.44 11.28
C PRO A 607 13.49 11.79 10.96
N THR A 608 13.36 12.26 9.73
CA THR A 608 13.93 13.53 9.26
C THR A 608 12.91 14.67 9.18
N ASN A 609 11.65 14.40 9.53
CA ASN A 609 10.59 15.41 9.52
C ASN A 609 10.81 16.42 10.66
N ALA A 610 11.17 17.65 10.28
CA ALA A 610 11.48 18.72 11.22
C ALA A 610 10.33 19.04 12.19
N ASN A 611 9.07 18.93 11.75
CA ASN A 611 7.91 19.22 12.59
C ASN A 611 7.72 18.12 13.65
N TYR A 612 7.98 16.85 13.31
CA TYR A 612 7.87 15.74 14.25
C TYR A 612 9.03 15.78 15.27
N LEU A 613 10.23 16.14 14.81
CA LEU A 613 11.40 16.36 15.70
C LEU A 613 11.18 17.51 16.67
N ASP A 614 10.57 18.62 16.19
CA ASP A 614 10.19 19.75 17.05
C ASP A 614 9.17 19.31 18.13
N SER A 615 8.11 18.62 17.72
CA SER A 615 7.10 18.10 18.66
C SER A 615 7.74 17.14 19.68
N LEU A 616 8.70 16.29 19.25
CA LEU A 616 9.41 15.38 20.15
C LEU A 616 10.29 16.15 21.14
N GLY A 617 11.03 17.14 20.66
CA GLY A 617 11.81 18.01 21.53
C GLY A 617 10.94 18.79 22.51
N TRP A 618 9.79 19.26 22.04
CA TRP A 618 8.84 20.01 22.87
C TRP A 618 8.19 19.17 23.97
N VAL A 619 7.79 17.94 23.69
CA VAL A 619 7.26 17.06 24.74
C VAL A 619 8.32 16.68 25.77
N TYR A 620 9.59 16.49 25.36
CA TYR A 620 10.69 16.30 26.30
C TYR A 620 10.94 17.55 27.17
N PHE A 621 10.84 18.75 26.58
CA PHE A 621 10.92 20.00 27.34
C PHE A 621 9.83 20.10 28.41
N LYS A 622 8.57 19.79 28.05
CA LYS A 622 7.44 19.77 29.00
C LYS A 622 7.60 18.73 30.12
N LEU A 623 8.27 17.61 29.82
CA LEU A 623 8.62 16.56 30.80
C LEU A 623 9.85 16.93 31.65
N GLY A 624 10.52 18.05 31.38
CA GLY A 624 11.73 18.47 32.09
C GLY A 624 13.02 17.72 31.67
N GLN A 625 12.96 16.93 30.60
CA GLN A 625 14.10 16.20 30.03
C GLN A 625 14.84 17.10 29.03
N LEU A 626 15.62 18.05 29.57
CA LEU A 626 16.14 19.17 28.80
C LEU A 626 17.25 18.76 27.80
N ASP A 627 17.98 17.67 28.03
CA ASP A 627 19.05 17.21 27.14
C ASP A 627 18.46 16.57 25.88
N GLU A 628 17.44 15.74 26.04
CA GLU A 628 16.67 15.19 24.93
C GLU A 628 15.95 16.30 24.16
N ALA A 629 15.36 17.26 24.86
CA ALA A 629 14.71 18.41 24.23
C ALA A 629 15.70 19.17 23.35
N GLU A 630 16.90 19.47 23.85
CA GLU A 630 17.93 20.19 23.09
C GLU A 630 18.36 19.43 21.84
N ARG A 631 18.58 18.13 21.98
CA ARG A 631 18.98 17.27 20.86
C ARG A 631 17.97 17.36 19.73
N TYR A 632 16.68 17.16 20.02
CA TYR A 632 15.64 17.10 18.99
C TYR A 632 15.27 18.48 18.46
N LEU A 633 15.19 19.53 19.29
CA LEU A 633 14.94 20.91 18.85
C LEU A 633 16.08 21.45 17.97
N ASN A 634 17.33 21.16 18.30
CA ASN A 634 18.46 21.52 17.45
C ASN A 634 18.43 20.80 16.10
N ASP A 635 18.05 19.51 16.08
CA ASP A 635 17.90 18.80 14.81
C ASP A 635 16.75 19.37 13.98
N ALA A 636 15.61 19.66 14.59
CA ALA A 636 14.48 20.34 13.93
C ALA A 636 14.92 21.69 13.35
N ALA A 637 15.64 22.51 14.11
CA ALA A 637 16.11 23.84 13.67
C ALA A 637 17.12 23.78 12.51
N ARG A 638 17.96 22.74 12.46
CA ARG A 638 18.88 22.52 11.33
C ARG A 638 18.12 22.14 10.04
N ARG A 639 17.07 21.34 10.17
CA ARG A 639 16.25 20.84 9.04
C ARG A 639 15.24 21.88 8.57
N ASN A 640 14.69 22.68 9.48
CA ASN A 640 13.78 23.79 9.17
C ASN A 640 14.28 25.09 9.79
N THR A 641 15.21 25.75 9.10
CA THR A 641 15.83 27.01 9.54
C THR A 641 14.86 28.18 9.62
N ARG A 642 13.65 28.05 9.07
CA ARG A 642 12.65 29.11 8.88
C ARG A 642 11.37 28.92 9.71
N SER A 643 11.32 27.92 10.58
CA SER A 643 10.20 27.72 11.49
C SER A 643 10.29 28.71 12.68
N SER A 644 9.33 29.62 12.79
CA SER A 644 9.19 30.49 13.95
C SER A 644 8.97 29.67 15.22
N THR A 645 8.13 28.63 15.18
CA THR A 645 7.82 27.76 16.30
C THR A 645 9.06 27.06 16.85
N VAL A 646 9.88 26.44 15.96
CA VAL A 646 11.11 25.77 16.38
C VAL A 646 12.09 26.75 17.05
N GLN A 647 12.22 27.96 16.50
CA GLN A 647 13.07 28.98 17.10
C GLN A 647 12.51 29.49 18.43
N GLU A 648 11.21 29.56 18.61
CA GLU A 648 10.56 29.88 19.88
C GLU A 648 10.82 28.80 20.93
N HIS A 649 10.63 27.52 20.58
CA HIS A 649 10.88 26.38 21.45
C HIS A 649 12.34 26.32 21.91
N LEU A 650 13.30 26.61 20.99
CA LEU A 650 14.71 26.76 21.38
C LEU A 650 14.95 27.88 22.35
N GLY A 651 14.29 29.03 22.14
CA GLY A 651 14.37 30.16 23.06
C GLY A 651 13.85 29.82 24.47
N ASP A 652 12.73 29.10 24.54
CA ASP A 652 12.14 28.65 25.80
C ASP A 652 13.03 27.60 26.49
N LEU A 653 13.66 26.70 25.74
CA LEU A 653 14.66 25.75 26.26
C LEU A 653 15.88 26.47 26.85
N HIS A 654 16.46 27.44 26.12
CA HIS A 654 17.61 28.21 26.58
C HIS A 654 17.24 29.04 27.84
N GLN A 655 16.05 29.63 27.89
CA GLN A 655 15.56 30.31 29.08
C GLN A 655 15.48 29.34 30.28
N LYS A 656 14.94 28.15 30.09
CA LYS A 656 14.81 27.12 31.15
C LYS A 656 16.17 26.67 31.67
N ARG A 657 17.23 26.73 30.83
CA ARG A 657 18.62 26.45 31.21
C ARG A 657 19.36 27.65 31.79
N GLY A 658 18.72 28.82 31.86
CA GLY A 658 19.37 30.05 32.36
C GLY A 658 20.24 30.78 31.32
N GLN A 659 20.21 30.38 30.06
CA GLN A 659 20.97 30.93 28.94
C GLN A 659 20.18 32.08 28.32
N LEU A 660 20.11 33.21 28.98
CA LEU A 660 19.18 34.30 28.62
C LEU A 660 19.54 35.02 27.31
N ASP A 661 20.81 35.09 26.95
CA ASP A 661 21.23 35.73 25.71
C ASP A 661 20.93 34.89 24.48
N GLU A 662 21.15 33.56 24.58
CA GLU A 662 20.77 32.58 23.57
C GLU A 662 19.24 32.52 23.43
N ALA A 663 18.50 32.56 24.53
CA ALA A 663 17.04 32.61 24.51
C ALA A 663 16.52 33.83 23.72
N ARG A 664 17.04 35.03 24.05
CA ARG A 664 16.68 36.27 23.33
C ARG A 664 17.06 36.20 21.86
N ALA A 665 18.22 35.62 21.52
CA ALA A 665 18.65 35.47 20.14
C ALA A 665 17.68 34.57 19.33
N ALA A 666 17.28 33.42 19.90
CA ALA A 666 16.32 32.51 19.30
C ALA A 666 14.93 33.15 19.16
N TRP A 667 14.39 33.84 20.16
CA TRP A 667 13.12 34.53 20.08
C TRP A 667 13.14 35.73 19.06
N ARG A 668 14.25 36.46 18.94
CA ARG A 668 14.39 37.49 17.87
C ARG A 668 14.35 36.84 16.50
N LYS A 669 14.98 35.69 16.32
CA LYS A 669 14.92 34.92 15.09
C LYS A 669 13.48 34.46 14.80
N ALA A 670 12.80 33.92 15.79
CA ALA A 670 11.38 33.55 15.69
C ALA A 670 10.50 34.72 15.28
N LEU A 671 10.71 35.92 15.91
CA LEU A 671 9.98 37.14 15.63
C LEU A 671 10.17 37.58 14.17
N GLY A 672 11.37 37.40 13.60
CA GLY A 672 11.63 37.72 12.19
C GLY A 672 10.97 36.77 11.19
N LEU A 673 10.49 35.61 11.65
CA LEU A 673 9.92 34.54 10.81
C LEU A 673 8.40 34.51 10.84
N THR A 674 7.75 35.05 11.88
CA THR A 674 6.28 35.02 12.01
C THR A 674 5.61 36.27 11.45
N THR A 675 4.37 36.12 10.97
CA THR A 675 3.46 37.20 10.60
C THR A 675 2.20 37.23 11.47
N ASP A 676 2.01 36.23 12.34
CA ASP A 676 0.88 36.15 13.24
C ASP A 676 0.98 37.24 14.33
N ALA A 677 -0.06 38.04 14.48
CA ALA A 677 -0.06 39.15 15.43
C ALA A 677 0.02 38.70 16.90
N SER A 678 -0.55 37.52 17.21
CA SER A 678 -0.50 36.96 18.56
C SER A 678 0.90 36.45 18.90
N ASP A 679 1.57 35.80 17.93
CA ASP A 679 2.95 35.35 18.08
C ASP A 679 3.91 36.50 18.21
N ILE A 680 3.74 37.56 17.38
CA ILE A 680 4.53 38.82 17.47
C ILE A 680 4.44 39.43 18.86
N THR A 681 3.23 39.51 19.42
CA THR A 681 2.99 40.04 20.75
C THR A 681 3.66 39.20 21.82
N ARG A 682 3.47 37.89 21.77
CA ARG A 682 4.04 36.92 22.73
C ARG A 682 5.58 36.92 22.69
N LEU A 683 6.16 36.88 21.48
CA LEU A 683 7.61 36.90 21.30
C LEU A 683 8.25 38.19 21.79
N LYS A 684 7.62 39.37 21.53
CA LYS A 684 8.10 40.64 22.05
C LYS A 684 8.11 40.68 23.58
N ALA A 685 7.04 40.16 24.23
CA ALA A 685 6.98 40.03 25.67
C ALA A 685 8.12 39.13 26.23
N LYS A 686 8.38 37.98 25.59
CA LYS A 686 9.49 37.09 25.97
C LYS A 686 10.84 37.80 25.85
N ILE A 687 11.11 38.50 24.75
CA ILE A 687 12.37 39.23 24.49
C ILE A 687 12.59 40.31 25.55
N ASN A 688 11.54 41.02 25.94
CA ASN A 688 11.61 42.12 26.92
C ASN A 688 11.66 41.60 28.39
N GLY A 689 11.48 40.32 28.62
CA GLY A 689 11.43 39.76 29.99
C GLY A 689 10.11 40.04 30.69
N GLU A 690 9.05 40.38 29.94
CA GLU A 690 7.69 40.70 30.44
C GLU A 690 6.84 39.45 30.62
N THR A 691 7.36 38.27 30.36
CA THR A 691 6.66 36.97 30.52
C THR A 691 6.58 36.60 31.98
N GLY A 692 5.46 36.88 32.55
CA GLY A 692 4.69 36.36 33.65
C GLY A 692 5.40 35.81 34.90
N LYS A 693 5.14 36.46 35.98
CA LYS A 693 5.09 35.83 37.29
C LYS A 693 3.97 34.78 37.36
#